data_4d2858f167cb0f2543a24ca83d2cefaf
#
_entry.id   4d2858f167cb0f2543a24ca83d2cefaf
#
_cell.length_a   1.000
_cell.length_b   1.000
_cell.length_c   1.000
_cell.angle_alpha   90.00
_cell.angle_beta   90.00
_cell.angle_gamma   90.00
#
_symmetry.space_group_name_H-M   'P 1'
#
loop_
_entity.id
_entity.type
_entity.pdbx_description
1 polymer ?
#
loop_
_entity_poly.entity_id
_entity_poly.type
_entity_poly.pdbx_seq_one_letter_code
_entity_poly.pdbx_strand_id
1 'polypeptide(L)'
;MQNSETIRTYFADIANLQRHGEYTKCYECAKKMLALCEQDQLDQETRCQMLIQAAKSSYYVSRFDECVSLLTAADGLIEKSASPSGRGLRFESAIIRANVCRRKGKLRDALAILEPYGDADAAECGSSLIPEKLLIEGACHFYLNERERAEERLEIALGLATQYSDSRVKARVLIMLGLVAQIKGLHETALEYFDRAKDFCSTNADYYGEAAAALDMGILLGRCGKFSAAERNIERAQAIFERIEWRIGVCRCTLALGNISKCKSEFVSAIRLYREAARIAESNGFARESALAAEFIGDVHYHRGRYSSAENCYRNALRIADSIAPDGDIVVEINRRMGELHLVRADETAALPLLRRGLRLSQRLGDKLEKGVILRCMGSAALARGDRGRGMALFQSALRTLKEAGCDFELGNTHLAFAELLIDDGRTRRGELLRAGYPDDEMIDEAWSSAVEANHLFGSMDIESSKAAAERCIAKVVAQRRRRFHINPVLQGGRHVVKINYVPEFMHSQGFVAVSAPMLALWEQSRFAAGFDRPVLITGETGTGKEIVARMIHSLSGRARKPFVALNCAAVPDHLFESEFFGHKKGCFTGALMDRIGFFEEANSGTLFLDEVGELTPLQQVKLLRVLQEGKIRRVGENVEHPVNVRIISATNQNLEEKLGKAALREDFYYRINAEHIHVPALRERQEDIIPLIGFCLCANGNNGQRVVRMELSALKCLQQYPWPGNIRELFAVLERAKHISNGDVITLGMLPERIKADYCPTEALATQRSGEAPSDATQRLRGALDLCGGNKSATARWLGISRGTLYKELKRSGLLKFINDRSASLKASPSIAGSDGISSV
;
A
#
# COMPACT_ATOMS: atom_id res chain seq x y z
N MET A 1 -6.90 -23.09 64.59
CA MET A 1 -5.79 -22.18 64.23
C MET A 1 -4.97 -22.66 63.03
N GLN A 2 -4.52 -23.93 62.95
CA GLN A 2 -3.72 -24.47 61.86
C GLN A 2 -4.38 -24.34 60.46
N ASN A 3 -5.74 -24.56 60.36
CA ASN A 3 -6.44 -24.49 59.09
C ASN A 3 -6.56 -23.05 58.54
N SER A 4 -6.68 -22.04 59.43
CA SER A 4 -6.76 -20.62 59.03
C SER A 4 -5.43 -20.13 58.42
N GLU A 5 -4.31 -20.62 58.84
CA GLU A 5 -2.97 -20.32 58.34
C GLU A 5 -2.73 -20.99 57.01
N THR A 6 -3.17 -22.25 56.87
CA THR A 6 -3.14 -23.00 55.61
C THR A 6 -3.98 -22.32 54.52
N ILE A 7 -5.18 -21.82 54.83
CA ILE A 7 -6.04 -21.12 53.89
C ILE A 7 -5.42 -19.78 53.47
N ARG A 8 -4.84 -19.02 54.37
CA ARG A 8 -4.11 -17.78 54.05
C ARG A 8 -2.92 -18.06 53.12
N THR A 9 -2.20 -19.17 53.32
CA THR A 9 -1.13 -19.59 52.43
C THR A 9 -1.65 -19.89 51.02
N TYR A 10 -2.80 -20.60 50.88
CA TYR A 10 -3.42 -20.86 49.59
C TYR A 10 -3.84 -19.57 48.86
N PHE A 11 -4.43 -18.57 49.55
CA PHE A 11 -4.76 -17.28 48.97
C PHE A 11 -3.51 -16.55 48.47
N ALA A 12 -2.42 -16.58 49.24
CA ALA A 12 -1.13 -15.98 48.86
C ALA A 12 -0.52 -16.68 47.64
N ASP A 13 -0.54 -17.99 47.61
CA ASP A 13 -0.04 -18.82 46.50
C ASP A 13 -0.86 -18.57 45.23
N ILE A 14 -2.19 -18.60 45.34
CA ILE A 14 -3.10 -18.32 44.20
C ILE A 14 -2.83 -16.90 43.65
N ALA A 15 -2.72 -15.89 44.50
CA ALA A 15 -2.45 -14.53 44.11
C ALA A 15 -1.06 -14.41 43.46
N ASN A 16 -0.08 -15.15 43.95
CA ASN A 16 1.28 -15.18 43.38
C ASN A 16 1.29 -15.88 41.99
N LEU A 17 0.68 -17.06 41.88
CA LEU A 17 0.53 -17.79 40.63
C LEU A 17 -0.26 -16.98 39.56
N GLN A 18 -1.33 -16.28 40.00
CA GLN A 18 -2.05 -15.34 39.09
C GLN A 18 -1.17 -14.19 38.61
N ARG A 19 -0.29 -13.66 39.48
CA ARG A 19 0.68 -12.61 39.08
C ARG A 19 1.66 -13.10 38.02
N HIS A 20 2.11 -14.33 38.10
CA HIS A 20 3.05 -14.94 37.17
C HIS A 20 2.38 -15.60 35.95
N GLY A 21 1.05 -15.51 35.81
CA GLY A 21 0.32 -16.08 34.67
C GLY A 21 0.27 -17.63 34.68
N GLU A 22 0.61 -18.29 35.78
CA GLU A 22 0.58 -19.75 35.93
C GLU A 22 -0.83 -20.25 36.22
N TYR A 23 -1.77 -19.97 35.30
CA TYR A 23 -3.21 -20.16 35.53
C TYR A 23 -3.62 -21.61 35.75
N THR A 24 -2.95 -22.58 35.13
CA THR A 24 -3.24 -24.02 35.34
C THR A 24 -2.86 -24.42 36.75
N LYS A 25 -1.71 -24.03 37.25
CA LYS A 25 -1.28 -24.31 38.65
C LYS A 25 -2.19 -23.55 39.65
N CYS A 26 -2.54 -22.33 39.31
CA CYS A 26 -3.49 -21.52 40.09
C CYS A 26 -4.84 -22.25 40.26
N TYR A 27 -5.39 -22.82 39.19
CA TYR A 27 -6.62 -23.60 39.23
C TYR A 27 -6.48 -24.88 40.04
N GLU A 28 -5.39 -25.62 39.92
CA GLU A 28 -5.12 -26.80 40.76
C GLU A 28 -4.99 -26.44 42.23
N CYS A 29 -4.29 -25.33 42.55
CA CYS A 29 -4.20 -24.83 43.92
C CYS A 29 -5.57 -24.41 44.45
N ALA A 30 -6.40 -23.76 43.67
CA ALA A 30 -7.75 -23.38 44.06
C ALA A 30 -8.67 -24.63 44.29
N LYS A 31 -8.50 -25.69 43.53
CA LYS A 31 -9.19 -26.97 43.77
C LYS A 31 -8.81 -27.62 45.10
N LYS A 32 -7.52 -27.61 45.41
CA LYS A 32 -7.02 -28.11 46.71
C LYS A 32 -7.60 -27.30 47.86
N MET A 33 -7.65 -25.97 47.67
CA MET A 33 -8.25 -25.06 48.65
C MET A 33 -9.75 -25.35 48.87
N LEU A 34 -10.53 -25.59 47.77
CA LEU A 34 -11.96 -25.94 47.87
C LEU A 34 -12.20 -27.27 48.56
N ALA A 35 -11.33 -28.29 48.32
CA ALA A 35 -11.46 -29.59 49.02
C ALA A 35 -11.31 -29.48 50.54
N LEU A 36 -10.52 -28.51 51.03
CA LEU A 36 -10.44 -28.20 52.47
C LEU A 36 -11.73 -27.48 52.98
N CYS A 37 -12.43 -26.75 52.10
CA CYS A 37 -13.65 -26.03 52.42
C CYS A 37 -14.82 -26.98 52.84
N GLU A 38 -14.84 -28.21 52.33
CA GLU A 38 -15.85 -29.20 52.61
C GLU A 38 -15.67 -29.92 53.97
N GLN A 39 -14.45 -29.86 54.50
CA GLN A 39 -14.10 -30.63 55.73
C GLN A 39 -14.20 -29.84 57.03
N ASP A 40 -14.22 -28.49 56.99
CA ASP A 40 -14.13 -27.63 58.18
C ASP A 40 -15.36 -26.72 58.41
N GLN A 41 -15.65 -26.41 59.67
CA GLN A 41 -16.63 -25.36 60.08
C GLN A 41 -16.02 -23.95 59.86
N LEU A 42 -15.88 -23.58 58.62
CA LEU A 42 -15.44 -22.23 58.30
C LEU A 42 -16.58 -21.23 58.35
N ASP A 43 -16.27 -19.99 58.71
CA ASP A 43 -17.25 -18.89 58.60
C ASP A 43 -17.72 -18.68 57.15
N GLN A 44 -18.93 -18.14 57.02
CA GLN A 44 -19.58 -17.96 55.69
C GLN A 44 -18.78 -17.04 54.79
N GLU A 45 -18.12 -16.00 55.32
CA GLU A 45 -17.39 -15.01 54.55
C GLU A 45 -16.13 -15.64 53.92
N THR A 46 -15.34 -16.40 54.72
CA THR A 46 -14.18 -17.13 54.22
C THR A 46 -14.56 -18.15 53.14
N ARG A 47 -15.66 -18.86 53.31
CA ARG A 47 -16.19 -19.80 52.31
C ARG A 47 -16.54 -19.08 51.01
N CYS A 48 -17.19 -17.93 51.07
CA CYS A 48 -17.51 -17.11 49.91
C CYS A 48 -16.23 -16.64 49.17
N GLN A 49 -15.24 -16.13 49.90
CA GLN A 49 -13.97 -15.71 49.33
C GLN A 49 -13.28 -16.88 48.62
N MET A 50 -13.26 -18.07 49.19
CA MET A 50 -12.65 -19.26 48.57
C MET A 50 -13.38 -19.65 47.28
N LEU A 51 -14.74 -19.65 47.27
CA LEU A 51 -15.53 -19.92 46.07
C LEU A 51 -15.27 -18.90 44.96
N ILE A 52 -15.21 -17.60 45.29
CA ILE A 52 -14.94 -16.53 44.32
C ILE A 52 -13.52 -16.65 43.74
N GLN A 53 -12.50 -16.95 44.55
CA GLN A 53 -11.13 -17.16 44.08
C GLN A 53 -11.02 -18.41 43.19
N ALA A 54 -11.75 -19.49 43.55
CA ALA A 54 -11.81 -20.68 42.70
C ALA A 54 -12.56 -20.41 41.39
N ALA A 55 -13.64 -19.65 41.42
CA ALA A 55 -14.34 -19.20 40.21
C ALA A 55 -13.46 -18.34 39.32
N LYS A 56 -12.66 -17.44 39.89
CA LYS A 56 -11.70 -16.60 39.19
C LYS A 56 -10.60 -17.47 38.53
N SER A 57 -10.12 -18.48 39.25
CA SER A 57 -9.13 -19.43 38.70
C SER A 57 -9.72 -20.28 37.57
N SER A 58 -10.97 -20.77 37.71
CA SER A 58 -11.70 -21.49 36.65
C SER A 58 -11.95 -20.62 35.40
N TYR A 59 -12.21 -19.32 35.59
CA TYR A 59 -12.32 -18.36 34.48
C TYR A 59 -11.04 -18.27 33.66
N TYR A 60 -9.88 -18.16 34.29
CA TYR A 60 -8.59 -18.06 33.60
C TYR A 60 -8.23 -19.33 32.79
N VAL A 61 -8.65 -20.51 33.20
CA VAL A 61 -8.48 -21.75 32.43
C VAL A 61 -9.66 -22.07 31.50
N SER A 62 -10.54 -21.07 31.25
CA SER A 62 -11.69 -21.14 30.32
C SER A 62 -12.76 -22.19 30.70
N ARG A 63 -12.84 -22.60 31.99
CA ARG A 63 -13.91 -23.51 32.52
C ARG A 63 -15.12 -22.69 32.97
N PHE A 64 -15.80 -22.06 32.00
CA PHE A 64 -16.85 -21.06 32.28
C PHE A 64 -18.09 -21.63 33.00
N ASP A 65 -18.45 -22.88 32.76
CA ASP A 65 -19.65 -23.47 33.42
C ASP A 65 -19.34 -23.78 34.86
N GLU A 66 -18.15 -24.29 35.16
CA GLU A 66 -17.66 -24.48 36.54
C GLU A 66 -17.55 -23.14 37.28
N CYS A 67 -17.01 -22.12 36.61
CA CYS A 67 -16.95 -20.77 37.14
C CYS A 67 -18.34 -20.24 37.56
N VAL A 68 -19.32 -20.35 36.67
CA VAL A 68 -20.69 -19.90 36.97
C VAL A 68 -21.31 -20.69 38.09
N SER A 69 -21.10 -22.01 38.19
CA SER A 69 -21.55 -22.84 39.29
C SER A 69 -21.01 -22.40 40.64
N LEU A 70 -19.69 -22.16 40.71
CA LEU A 70 -19.02 -21.66 41.93
C LEU A 70 -19.51 -20.28 42.34
N LEU A 71 -19.74 -19.37 41.40
CA LEU A 71 -20.32 -18.04 41.69
C LEU A 71 -21.74 -18.14 42.19
N THR A 72 -22.56 -19.07 41.67
CA THR A 72 -23.93 -19.28 42.14
C THR A 72 -23.94 -19.82 43.56
N ALA A 73 -23.00 -20.72 43.88
CA ALA A 73 -22.84 -21.22 45.26
C ALA A 73 -22.39 -20.10 46.22
N ALA A 74 -21.48 -19.20 45.77
CA ALA A 74 -21.03 -18.04 46.55
C ALA A 74 -22.19 -17.07 46.81
N ASP A 75 -22.98 -16.72 45.77
CA ASP A 75 -24.13 -15.79 45.88
C ASP A 75 -25.19 -16.32 46.89
N GLY A 76 -25.46 -17.64 46.88
CA GLY A 76 -26.40 -18.25 47.85
C GLY A 76 -25.91 -18.21 49.31
N LEU A 77 -24.59 -18.12 49.54
CA LEU A 77 -24.05 -17.88 50.89
C LEU A 77 -24.11 -16.36 51.25
N ILE A 78 -23.86 -15.49 50.29
CA ILE A 78 -23.89 -14.03 50.52
C ILE A 78 -25.29 -13.52 50.81
N GLU A 79 -26.36 -14.09 50.20
CA GLU A 79 -27.76 -13.72 50.47
C GLU A 79 -28.15 -13.92 51.93
N LYS A 80 -27.51 -14.83 52.63
CA LYS A 80 -27.72 -15.12 54.05
C LYS A 80 -26.96 -14.19 55.00
N SER A 81 -26.04 -13.35 54.47
CA SER A 81 -25.19 -12.45 55.26
C SER A 81 -25.55 -11.00 54.98
N ALA A 82 -26.01 -10.24 55.98
CA ALA A 82 -26.30 -8.80 55.87
C ALA A 82 -25.09 -7.89 56.16
N SER A 83 -23.86 -8.42 56.07
CA SER A 83 -22.62 -7.68 56.40
C SER A 83 -22.18 -6.71 55.29
N PRO A 84 -21.52 -5.58 55.64
CA PRO A 84 -20.92 -4.68 54.63
C PRO A 84 -19.92 -5.35 53.70
N SER A 85 -19.12 -6.29 54.21
CA SER A 85 -18.19 -7.13 53.41
C SER A 85 -18.93 -8.00 52.40
N GLY A 86 -20.14 -8.45 52.66
CA GLY A 86 -20.97 -9.20 51.72
C GLY A 86 -21.33 -8.40 50.45
N ARG A 87 -21.47 -7.06 50.52
CA ARG A 87 -21.69 -6.21 49.33
C ARG A 87 -20.47 -6.21 48.38
N GLY A 88 -19.27 -6.09 48.93
CA GLY A 88 -18.03 -6.17 48.12
C GLY A 88 -17.85 -7.51 47.41
N LEU A 89 -18.15 -8.63 48.12
CA LEU A 89 -18.08 -9.96 47.54
C LEU A 89 -19.14 -10.19 46.44
N ARG A 90 -20.35 -9.65 46.56
CA ARG A 90 -21.37 -9.64 45.48
C ARG A 90 -20.88 -8.89 44.26
N PHE A 91 -20.25 -7.73 44.47
CA PHE A 91 -19.73 -6.94 43.37
C PHE A 91 -18.60 -7.67 42.66
N GLU A 92 -17.66 -8.31 43.38
CA GLU A 92 -16.61 -9.14 42.77
C GLU A 92 -17.20 -10.34 42.01
N SER A 93 -18.19 -11.03 42.54
CA SER A 93 -18.94 -12.08 41.84
C SER A 93 -19.59 -11.58 40.55
N ALA A 94 -20.23 -10.40 40.59
CA ALA A 94 -20.85 -9.78 39.44
C ALA A 94 -19.84 -9.43 38.35
N ILE A 95 -18.67 -8.90 38.71
CA ILE A 95 -17.55 -8.60 37.77
C ILE A 95 -17.09 -9.87 37.04
N ILE A 96 -16.86 -10.96 37.77
CA ILE A 96 -16.42 -12.22 37.16
C ILE A 96 -17.50 -12.78 36.26
N ARG A 97 -18.77 -12.74 36.67
CA ARG A 97 -19.93 -13.20 35.88
C ARG A 97 -20.12 -12.39 34.62
N ALA A 98 -19.98 -11.07 34.70
CA ALA A 98 -20.02 -10.18 33.55
C ALA A 98 -18.86 -10.48 32.55
N ASN A 99 -17.66 -10.77 33.06
CA ASN A 99 -16.55 -11.21 32.23
C ASN A 99 -16.83 -12.55 31.50
N VAL A 100 -17.48 -13.51 32.19
CA VAL A 100 -17.88 -14.78 31.57
C VAL A 100 -18.92 -14.52 30.46
N CYS A 101 -19.94 -13.68 30.72
CA CYS A 101 -20.93 -13.30 29.70
C CYS A 101 -20.27 -12.61 28.49
N ARG A 102 -19.36 -11.68 28.74
CA ARG A 102 -18.60 -11.03 27.68
C ARG A 102 -17.81 -12.03 26.83
N ARG A 103 -17.12 -13.00 27.45
CA ARG A 103 -16.38 -14.06 26.75
C ARG A 103 -17.28 -15.00 25.94
N LYS A 104 -18.50 -15.25 26.41
CA LYS A 104 -19.52 -16.03 25.69
C LYS A 104 -20.25 -15.20 24.61
N GLY A 105 -19.85 -13.92 24.35
CA GLY A 105 -20.49 -13.03 23.37
C GLY A 105 -21.82 -12.40 23.83
N LYS A 106 -22.27 -12.66 25.08
CA LYS A 106 -23.50 -12.11 25.66
C LYS A 106 -23.26 -10.71 26.27
N LEU A 107 -22.96 -9.74 25.37
CA LEU A 107 -22.48 -8.41 25.77
C LEU A 107 -23.53 -7.61 26.56
N ARG A 108 -24.81 -7.65 26.13
CA ARG A 108 -25.89 -6.95 26.82
C ARG A 108 -26.19 -7.56 28.20
N ASP A 109 -26.12 -8.89 28.33
CA ASP A 109 -26.25 -9.55 29.62
C ASP A 109 -25.11 -9.14 30.56
N ALA A 110 -23.90 -9.00 30.06
CA ALA A 110 -22.76 -8.52 30.85
C ALA A 110 -22.99 -7.10 31.39
N LEU A 111 -23.48 -6.19 30.54
CA LEU A 111 -23.84 -4.82 30.99
C LEU A 111 -24.97 -4.81 32.00
N ALA A 112 -26.03 -5.60 31.80
CA ALA A 112 -27.17 -5.70 32.73
C ALA A 112 -26.74 -6.23 34.09
N ILE A 113 -25.75 -7.14 34.16
CA ILE A 113 -25.20 -7.63 35.44
C ILE A 113 -24.50 -6.52 36.23
N LEU A 114 -23.86 -5.57 35.53
CA LEU A 114 -23.07 -4.48 36.13
C LEU A 114 -23.92 -3.23 36.45
N GLU A 115 -25.07 -3.06 35.78
CA GLU A 115 -25.97 -1.91 35.92
C GLU A 115 -26.41 -1.60 37.36
N PRO A 116 -26.75 -2.59 38.24
CA PRO A 116 -27.14 -2.33 39.61
C PRO A 116 -26.06 -1.74 40.51
N TYR A 117 -24.80 -1.81 40.05
CA TYR A 117 -23.65 -1.26 40.76
C TYR A 117 -23.27 0.09 40.16
N GLY A 118 -23.99 1.16 40.51
CA GLY A 118 -23.67 2.54 40.11
C GLY A 118 -22.27 2.97 40.55
N ASP A 119 -21.71 4.02 39.90
CA ASP A 119 -20.34 4.45 40.20
C ASP A 119 -20.19 4.97 41.65
N ALA A 120 -21.30 5.49 42.26
CA ALA A 120 -21.35 5.91 43.65
C ALA A 120 -21.46 4.71 44.60
N ASP A 121 -22.33 3.74 44.32
CA ASP A 121 -22.54 2.52 45.11
C ASP A 121 -21.31 1.62 45.11
N ALA A 122 -20.61 1.57 43.98
CA ALA A 122 -19.37 0.83 43.82
C ALA A 122 -18.21 1.39 44.68
N ALA A 123 -18.20 2.72 44.97
CA ALA A 123 -17.22 3.34 45.85
C ALA A 123 -17.39 2.87 47.32
N GLU A 124 -18.59 2.55 47.77
CA GLU A 124 -18.86 1.98 49.11
C GLU A 124 -18.48 0.49 49.18
N CYS A 125 -18.51 -0.23 48.03
CA CYS A 125 -18.27 -1.69 47.97
C CYS A 125 -16.79 -2.11 47.83
N GLY A 126 -15.86 -1.16 47.62
CA GLY A 126 -14.45 -1.43 47.44
C GLY A 126 -13.90 -0.69 46.23
N SER A 127 -13.30 0.44 46.45
CA SER A 127 -12.82 1.37 45.43
C SER A 127 -11.88 0.76 44.36
N SER A 128 -11.15 -0.32 44.69
CA SER A 128 -10.24 -1.02 43.80
C SER A 128 -10.93 -1.84 42.67
N LEU A 129 -12.22 -2.14 42.77
CA LEU A 129 -12.95 -2.95 41.79
C LEU A 129 -13.63 -2.10 40.70
N ILE A 130 -13.78 -0.80 40.90
CA ILE A 130 -14.40 0.13 39.96
C ILE A 130 -13.67 0.18 38.60
N PRO A 131 -12.33 0.28 38.55
CA PRO A 131 -11.60 0.28 37.27
C PRO A 131 -11.83 -0.99 36.46
N GLU A 132 -11.95 -2.15 37.11
CA GLU A 132 -12.23 -3.42 36.41
C GLU A 132 -13.66 -3.47 35.86
N LYS A 133 -14.66 -2.96 36.60
CA LYS A 133 -16.06 -2.78 36.12
C LYS A 133 -16.05 -1.93 34.85
N LEU A 134 -15.47 -0.73 34.90
CA LEU A 134 -15.43 0.20 33.78
C LEU A 134 -14.67 -0.36 32.57
N LEU A 135 -13.62 -1.13 32.78
CA LEU A 135 -12.92 -1.86 31.73
C LEU A 135 -13.86 -2.87 31.03
N ILE A 136 -14.67 -3.59 31.79
CA ILE A 136 -15.63 -4.58 31.22
C ILE A 136 -16.75 -3.84 30.46
N GLU A 137 -17.29 -2.77 31.03
CA GLU A 137 -18.27 -1.92 30.34
C GLU A 137 -17.72 -1.35 29.05
N GLY A 138 -16.52 -0.73 29.09
CA GLY A 138 -15.83 -0.20 27.93
C GLY A 138 -15.57 -1.26 26.86
N ALA A 139 -15.15 -2.47 27.28
CA ALA A 139 -14.97 -3.59 26.36
C ALA A 139 -16.30 -4.06 25.75
N CYS A 140 -17.41 -4.12 26.52
CA CYS A 140 -18.72 -4.46 26.00
C CYS A 140 -19.23 -3.42 25.00
N HIS A 141 -19.12 -2.13 25.31
CA HIS A 141 -19.48 -1.03 24.40
C HIS A 141 -18.63 -1.07 23.11
N PHE A 142 -17.34 -1.39 23.22
CA PHE A 142 -16.46 -1.57 22.07
C PHE A 142 -16.97 -2.66 21.11
N TYR A 143 -17.30 -3.85 21.63
CA TYR A 143 -17.81 -4.94 20.81
C TYR A 143 -19.27 -4.73 20.34
N LEU A 144 -20.05 -3.86 21.02
CA LEU A 144 -21.36 -3.40 20.56
C LEU A 144 -21.30 -2.26 19.54
N ASN A 145 -20.07 -1.83 19.16
CA ASN A 145 -19.81 -0.70 18.27
C ASN A 145 -20.25 0.68 18.78
N GLU A 146 -20.43 0.82 20.07
CA GLU A 146 -20.73 2.09 20.77
C GLU A 146 -19.42 2.76 21.17
N ARG A 147 -18.66 3.25 20.17
CA ARG A 147 -17.23 3.65 20.30
C ARG A 147 -16.99 4.80 21.26
N GLU A 148 -17.85 5.79 21.22
CA GLU A 148 -17.74 6.98 22.08
C GLU A 148 -17.91 6.61 23.54
N ARG A 149 -18.93 5.78 23.85
CA ARG A 149 -19.14 5.24 25.19
C ARG A 149 -18.00 4.31 25.63
N ALA A 150 -17.47 3.52 24.72
CA ALA A 150 -16.33 2.66 25.03
C ALA A 150 -15.12 3.48 25.46
N GLU A 151 -14.77 4.51 24.68
CA GLU A 151 -13.65 5.40 24.97
C GLU A 151 -13.84 6.14 26.28
N GLU A 152 -15.02 6.75 26.49
CA GLU A 152 -15.36 7.45 27.75
C GLU A 152 -15.16 6.55 28.96
N ARG A 153 -15.72 5.32 28.93
CA ARG A 153 -15.58 4.37 30.06
C ARG A 153 -14.15 3.91 30.27
N LEU A 154 -13.39 3.70 29.18
CA LEU A 154 -11.99 3.29 29.27
C LEU A 154 -11.08 4.43 29.77
N GLU A 155 -11.32 5.68 29.40
CA GLU A 155 -10.55 6.82 29.91
C GLU A 155 -10.77 7.04 31.41
N ILE A 156 -12.03 6.94 31.89
CA ILE A 156 -12.33 6.99 33.33
C ILE A 156 -11.65 5.81 34.05
N ALA A 157 -11.70 4.59 33.44
CA ALA A 157 -11.03 3.42 34.00
C ALA A 157 -9.51 3.62 34.12
N LEU A 158 -8.88 4.26 33.13
CA LEU A 158 -7.45 4.54 33.14
C LEU A 158 -7.06 5.53 34.25
N GLY A 159 -7.86 6.58 34.44
CA GLY A 159 -7.67 7.56 35.51
C GLY A 159 -7.73 6.89 36.89
N LEU A 160 -8.78 6.13 37.14
CA LEU A 160 -8.97 5.42 38.40
C LEU A 160 -7.94 4.30 38.62
N ALA A 161 -7.60 3.51 37.62
CA ALA A 161 -6.54 2.48 37.72
C ALA A 161 -5.17 3.09 38.03
N THR A 162 -4.93 4.30 37.56
CA THR A 162 -3.71 5.05 37.89
C THR A 162 -3.73 5.57 39.34
N GLN A 163 -4.89 6.07 39.80
CA GLN A 163 -5.08 6.55 41.18
C GLN A 163 -4.94 5.41 42.20
N TYR A 164 -5.50 4.24 41.91
CA TYR A 164 -5.44 3.07 42.81
C TYR A 164 -4.17 2.22 42.62
N SER A 165 -3.27 2.59 41.74
CA SER A 165 -2.04 1.87 41.42
C SER A 165 -2.29 0.43 40.97
N ASP A 166 -3.45 0.17 40.32
CA ASP A 166 -3.79 -1.15 39.78
C ASP A 166 -3.11 -1.36 38.41
N SER A 167 -1.94 -1.95 38.48
CA SER A 167 -1.08 -2.16 37.31
C SER A 167 -1.72 -3.07 36.24
N ARG A 168 -2.49 -4.07 36.62
CA ARG A 168 -3.12 -5.03 35.68
C ARG A 168 -4.28 -4.41 34.93
N VAL A 169 -5.18 -3.74 35.65
CA VAL A 169 -6.33 -3.09 35.01
C VAL A 169 -5.82 -1.99 34.11
N LYS A 170 -4.82 -1.21 34.53
CA LYS A 170 -4.21 -0.16 33.72
C LYS A 170 -3.67 -0.68 32.39
N ALA A 171 -2.93 -1.77 32.40
CA ALA A 171 -2.40 -2.39 31.17
C ALA A 171 -3.52 -2.85 30.23
N ARG A 172 -4.54 -3.51 30.77
CA ARG A 172 -5.69 -4.00 30.00
C ARG A 172 -6.51 -2.86 29.40
N VAL A 173 -6.64 -1.73 30.13
CA VAL A 173 -7.31 -0.53 29.63
C VAL A 173 -6.52 0.09 28.50
N LEU A 174 -5.18 0.19 28.60
CA LEU A 174 -4.33 0.69 27.51
C LEU A 174 -4.46 -0.18 26.25
N ILE A 175 -4.50 -1.51 26.38
CA ILE A 175 -4.73 -2.40 25.23
C ILE A 175 -6.08 -2.09 24.58
N MET A 176 -7.14 -1.93 25.36
CA MET A 176 -8.49 -1.64 24.84
C MET A 176 -8.54 -0.25 24.16
N LEU A 177 -7.91 0.76 24.73
CA LEU A 177 -7.78 2.09 24.10
C LEU A 177 -7.00 2.01 22.80
N GLY A 178 -5.94 1.19 22.74
CA GLY A 178 -5.22 0.88 21.51
C GLY A 178 -6.12 0.27 20.43
N LEU A 179 -6.98 -0.67 20.78
CA LEU A 179 -7.97 -1.27 19.86
C LEU A 179 -9.01 -0.24 19.40
N VAL A 180 -9.49 0.66 20.28
CA VAL A 180 -10.40 1.75 19.93
C VAL A 180 -9.72 2.71 18.94
N ALA A 181 -8.48 3.13 19.21
CA ALA A 181 -7.69 3.99 18.32
C ALA A 181 -7.44 3.33 16.96
N GLN A 182 -7.13 2.03 16.94
CA GLN A 182 -6.95 1.25 15.71
C GLN A 182 -8.20 1.28 14.81
N ILE A 183 -9.39 1.08 15.39
CA ILE A 183 -10.63 1.13 14.61
C ILE A 183 -10.95 2.53 14.10
N LYS A 184 -10.54 3.56 14.84
CA LYS A 184 -10.63 4.97 14.40
C LYS A 184 -9.65 5.32 13.28
N GLY A 185 -8.70 4.44 12.93
CA GLY A 185 -7.64 4.67 11.95
C GLY A 185 -6.46 5.48 12.51
N LEU A 186 -6.39 5.68 13.83
CA LEU A 186 -5.31 6.38 14.52
C LEU A 186 -4.18 5.40 14.86
N HIS A 187 -3.47 4.90 13.84
CA HIS A 187 -2.52 3.80 14.00
C HIS A 187 -1.31 4.15 14.86
N GLU A 188 -0.79 5.36 14.76
CA GLU A 188 0.33 5.82 15.61
C GLU A 188 -0.08 5.84 17.09
N THR A 189 -1.22 6.44 17.39
CA THR A 189 -1.77 6.46 18.76
C THR A 189 -2.06 5.04 19.28
N ALA A 190 -2.54 4.14 18.42
CA ALA A 190 -2.77 2.75 18.80
C ALA A 190 -1.45 2.02 19.14
N LEU A 191 -0.40 2.22 18.34
CA LEU A 191 0.93 1.68 18.61
C LEU A 191 1.52 2.23 19.91
N GLU A 192 1.35 3.52 20.20
CA GLU A 192 1.77 4.13 21.48
C GLU A 192 1.06 3.49 22.67
N TYR A 193 -0.25 3.27 22.58
CA TYR A 193 -1.01 2.59 23.64
C TYR A 193 -0.53 1.15 23.86
N PHE A 194 -0.30 0.38 22.79
CA PHE A 194 0.18 -1.00 22.91
C PHE A 194 1.61 -1.06 23.45
N ASP A 195 2.48 -0.15 23.03
CA ASP A 195 3.87 -0.11 23.51
C ASP A 195 3.92 0.26 25.01
N ARG A 196 3.17 1.28 25.43
CA ARG A 196 3.00 1.63 26.85
C ARG A 196 2.42 0.48 27.67
N ALA A 197 1.44 -0.24 27.14
CA ALA A 197 0.86 -1.41 27.81
C ALA A 197 1.92 -2.51 27.97
N LYS A 198 2.68 -2.82 26.92
CA LYS A 198 3.73 -3.84 26.89
C LYS A 198 4.83 -3.52 27.92
N ASP A 199 5.35 -2.29 27.89
CA ASP A 199 6.41 -1.85 28.83
C ASP A 199 5.93 -1.90 30.28
N PHE A 200 4.69 -1.49 30.52
CA PHE A 200 4.08 -1.54 31.84
C PHE A 200 3.89 -2.97 32.34
N CYS A 201 3.42 -3.88 31.50
CA CYS A 201 3.30 -5.30 31.82
C CYS A 201 4.65 -5.95 32.07
N SER A 202 5.65 -5.67 31.24
CA SER A 202 7.02 -6.20 31.40
C SER A 202 7.63 -5.79 32.73
N THR A 203 7.47 -4.52 33.14
CA THR A 203 7.97 -4.00 34.42
C THR A 203 7.28 -4.65 35.64
N ASN A 204 6.00 -5.03 35.50
CA ASN A 204 5.19 -5.60 36.59
C ASN A 204 5.07 -7.13 36.55
N ALA A 205 5.85 -7.80 35.68
CA ALA A 205 5.82 -9.25 35.44
C ALA A 205 4.41 -9.78 35.07
N ASP A 206 3.58 -8.95 34.40
CA ASP A 206 2.31 -9.39 33.83
C ASP A 206 2.53 -9.98 32.44
N TYR A 207 2.97 -11.23 32.40
CA TYR A 207 3.29 -11.94 31.18
C TYR A 207 2.10 -12.07 30.21
N TYR A 208 0.87 -12.22 30.73
CA TYR A 208 -0.31 -12.27 29.88
C TYR A 208 -0.58 -10.94 29.18
N GLY A 209 -0.55 -9.84 29.94
CA GLY A 209 -0.75 -8.50 29.40
C GLY A 209 0.35 -8.12 28.38
N GLU A 210 1.61 -8.47 28.67
CA GLU A 210 2.72 -8.25 27.75
C GLU A 210 2.51 -8.96 26.40
N ALA A 211 2.17 -10.26 26.46
CA ALA A 211 1.93 -11.05 25.26
C ALA A 211 0.69 -10.56 24.48
N ALA A 212 -0.38 -10.17 25.16
CA ALA A 212 -1.57 -9.64 24.50
C ALA A 212 -1.28 -8.32 23.78
N ALA A 213 -0.58 -7.40 24.44
CA ALA A 213 -0.18 -6.14 23.82
C ALA A 213 0.74 -6.34 22.61
N ALA A 214 1.72 -7.25 22.73
CA ALA A 214 2.64 -7.59 21.65
C ALA A 214 1.92 -8.25 20.46
N LEU A 215 0.93 -9.13 20.70
CA LEU A 215 0.12 -9.73 19.64
C LEU A 215 -0.72 -8.67 18.89
N ASP A 216 -1.45 -7.82 19.61
CA ASP A 216 -2.32 -6.81 19.02
C ASP A 216 -1.47 -5.75 18.26
N MET A 217 -0.31 -5.36 18.80
CA MET A 217 0.68 -4.53 18.11
C MET A 217 1.18 -5.21 16.82
N GLY A 218 1.50 -6.50 16.88
CA GLY A 218 1.95 -7.28 15.73
C GLY A 218 0.88 -7.38 14.63
N ILE A 219 -0.39 -7.60 15.01
CA ILE A 219 -1.51 -7.61 14.06
C ILE A 219 -1.67 -6.25 13.39
N LEU A 220 -1.59 -5.14 14.15
CA LEU A 220 -1.67 -3.78 13.60
C LEU A 220 -0.51 -3.49 12.64
N LEU A 221 0.72 -3.81 13.02
CA LEU A 221 1.90 -3.66 12.15
C LEU A 221 1.75 -4.47 10.86
N GLY A 222 1.19 -5.68 10.93
CA GLY A 222 0.89 -6.50 9.75
C GLY A 222 -0.14 -5.84 8.82
N ARG A 223 -1.18 -5.19 9.36
CA ARG A 223 -2.16 -4.43 8.56
C ARG A 223 -1.56 -3.19 7.90
N CYS A 224 -0.57 -2.57 8.56
CA CYS A 224 0.21 -1.45 8.01
C CYS A 224 1.35 -1.91 7.07
N GLY A 225 1.45 -3.20 6.73
CA GLY A 225 2.49 -3.72 5.84
C GLY A 225 3.89 -3.85 6.44
N LYS A 226 4.09 -3.53 7.73
CA LYS A 226 5.38 -3.64 8.43
C LYS A 226 5.65 -5.08 8.90
N PHE A 227 5.75 -6.03 7.95
CA PHE A 227 5.73 -7.48 8.23
C PHE A 227 6.85 -7.97 9.14
N SER A 228 8.11 -7.54 8.94
CA SER A 228 9.22 -7.97 9.78
C SER A 228 9.09 -7.53 11.24
N ALA A 229 8.53 -6.34 11.49
CA ALA A 229 8.25 -5.88 12.85
C ALA A 229 7.04 -6.62 13.44
N ALA A 230 6.02 -6.93 12.62
CA ALA A 230 4.87 -7.72 13.01
C ALA A 230 5.28 -9.13 13.47
N GLU A 231 6.07 -9.84 12.67
CA GLU A 231 6.59 -11.18 13.00
C GLU A 231 7.30 -11.18 14.33
N ARG A 232 8.29 -10.30 14.55
CA ARG A 232 9.01 -10.23 15.82
C ARG A 232 8.11 -10.05 17.04
N ASN A 233 7.06 -9.19 16.94
CA ASN A 233 6.13 -8.98 18.05
C ASN A 233 5.24 -10.20 18.29
N ILE A 234 4.75 -10.86 17.23
CA ILE A 234 3.89 -12.03 17.34
C ILE A 234 4.67 -13.23 17.85
N GLU A 235 5.92 -13.45 17.39
CA GLU A 235 6.80 -14.52 17.89
C GLU A 235 7.13 -14.34 19.36
N ARG A 236 7.42 -13.10 19.80
CA ARG A 236 7.59 -12.77 21.21
C ARG A 236 6.33 -13.09 22.02
N ALA A 237 5.16 -12.69 21.53
CA ALA A 237 3.89 -13.00 22.17
C ALA A 237 3.65 -14.51 22.24
N GLN A 238 3.93 -15.24 21.17
CA GLN A 238 3.81 -16.71 21.12
C GLN A 238 4.68 -17.38 22.17
N ALA A 239 5.96 -17.03 22.25
CA ALA A 239 6.90 -17.59 23.22
C ALA A 239 6.44 -17.36 24.68
N ILE A 240 5.87 -16.17 24.96
CA ILE A 240 5.32 -15.89 26.28
C ILE A 240 4.06 -16.73 26.54
N PHE A 241 3.10 -16.81 25.59
CA PHE A 241 1.88 -17.61 25.73
C PHE A 241 2.18 -19.11 25.86
N GLU A 242 3.19 -19.65 25.19
CA GLU A 242 3.67 -21.02 25.36
C GLU A 242 4.20 -21.25 26.78
N ARG A 243 5.01 -20.31 27.31
CA ARG A 243 5.56 -20.40 28.66
C ARG A 243 4.49 -20.39 29.76
N ILE A 244 3.42 -19.60 29.58
CA ILE A 244 2.31 -19.52 30.55
C ILE A 244 1.16 -20.51 30.22
N GLU A 245 1.37 -21.43 29.27
CA GLU A 245 0.42 -22.45 28.79
C GLU A 245 -0.92 -21.90 28.31
N TRP A 246 -0.94 -20.64 27.78
CA TRP A 246 -2.16 -19.98 27.31
C TRP A 246 -2.48 -20.40 25.86
N ARG A 247 -3.11 -21.57 25.69
CA ARG A 247 -3.34 -22.21 24.38
C ARG A 247 -4.09 -21.37 23.35
N ILE A 248 -5.08 -20.60 23.77
CA ILE A 248 -5.80 -19.71 22.85
C ILE A 248 -4.91 -18.58 22.30
N GLY A 249 -3.99 -18.05 23.14
CA GLY A 249 -3.01 -17.06 22.71
C GLY A 249 -2.05 -17.61 21.66
N VAL A 250 -1.53 -18.82 21.92
CA VAL A 250 -0.69 -19.55 20.95
C VAL A 250 -1.42 -19.75 19.61
N CYS A 251 -2.68 -20.19 19.65
CA CYS A 251 -3.52 -20.37 18.47
C CYS A 251 -3.67 -19.05 17.67
N ARG A 252 -3.96 -17.94 18.36
CA ARG A 252 -4.11 -16.61 17.73
C ARG A 252 -2.79 -16.10 17.12
N CYS A 253 -1.65 -16.32 17.80
CA CYS A 253 -0.33 -16.00 17.26
C CYS A 253 -0.05 -16.81 15.98
N THR A 254 -0.32 -18.10 16.00
CA THR A 254 -0.13 -18.99 14.83
C THR A 254 -1.00 -18.55 13.64
N LEU A 255 -2.27 -18.15 13.87
CA LEU A 255 -3.14 -17.57 12.83
C LEU A 255 -2.57 -16.25 12.28
N ALA A 256 -2.08 -15.38 13.15
CA ALA A 256 -1.53 -14.09 12.75
C ALA A 256 -0.24 -14.24 11.91
N LEU A 257 0.67 -15.15 12.29
CA LEU A 257 1.86 -15.50 11.50
C LEU A 257 1.48 -16.10 10.14
N GLY A 258 0.45 -16.95 10.11
CA GLY A 258 -0.10 -17.48 8.86
C GLY A 258 -0.61 -16.38 7.93
N ASN A 259 -1.26 -15.34 8.47
CA ASN A 259 -1.72 -14.19 7.69
C ASN A 259 -0.56 -13.39 7.10
N ILE A 260 0.53 -13.18 7.84
CA ILE A 260 1.73 -12.51 7.32
C ILE A 260 2.35 -13.34 6.19
N SER A 261 2.54 -14.66 6.39
CA SER A 261 3.04 -15.56 5.34
C SER A 261 2.14 -15.54 4.09
N LYS A 262 0.81 -15.45 4.26
CA LYS A 262 -0.14 -15.31 3.14
C LYS A 262 0.09 -14.00 2.39
N CYS A 263 0.24 -12.87 3.08
CA CYS A 263 0.51 -11.57 2.47
C CYS A 263 1.85 -11.56 1.70
N LYS A 264 2.86 -12.27 2.21
CA LYS A 264 4.15 -12.47 1.53
C LYS A 264 4.07 -13.48 0.37
N SER A 265 2.88 -14.04 0.07
CA SER A 265 2.68 -15.11 -0.93
C SER A 265 3.37 -16.44 -0.61
N GLU A 266 3.77 -16.67 0.63
CA GLU A 266 4.36 -17.91 1.13
C GLU A 266 3.28 -18.94 1.48
N PHE A 267 2.51 -19.38 0.49
CA PHE A 267 1.30 -20.19 0.68
C PHE A 267 1.54 -21.55 1.35
N VAL A 268 2.74 -22.13 1.23
CA VAL A 268 3.08 -23.41 1.88
C VAL A 268 3.22 -23.22 3.39
N SER A 269 3.93 -22.18 3.81
CA SER A 269 4.08 -21.81 5.23
C SER A 269 2.73 -21.41 5.83
N ALA A 270 1.95 -20.58 5.14
CA ALA A 270 0.63 -20.14 5.59
C ALA A 270 -0.31 -21.32 5.87
N ILE A 271 -0.43 -22.28 4.94
CA ILE A 271 -1.34 -23.43 5.13
C ILE A 271 -0.88 -24.36 6.27
N ARG A 272 0.43 -24.48 6.50
CA ARG A 272 0.97 -25.25 7.63
C ARG A 272 0.55 -24.60 8.95
N LEU A 273 0.76 -23.28 9.09
CA LEU A 273 0.40 -22.52 10.28
C LEU A 273 -1.11 -22.56 10.55
N TYR A 274 -1.95 -22.38 9.53
CA TYR A 274 -3.40 -22.45 9.70
C TYR A 274 -3.91 -23.83 10.12
N ARG A 275 -3.30 -24.92 9.58
CA ARG A 275 -3.63 -26.28 10.01
C ARG A 275 -3.19 -26.56 11.44
N GLU A 276 -2.08 -26.02 11.86
CA GLU A 276 -1.60 -26.10 13.24
C GLU A 276 -2.56 -25.36 14.18
N ALA A 277 -2.95 -24.14 13.84
CA ALA A 277 -3.94 -23.37 14.58
C ALA A 277 -5.30 -24.09 14.65
N ALA A 278 -5.76 -24.68 13.54
CA ALA A 278 -6.99 -25.50 13.52
C ALA A 278 -6.92 -26.67 14.51
N ARG A 279 -5.81 -27.41 14.54
CA ARG A 279 -5.61 -28.52 15.51
C ARG A 279 -5.66 -28.02 16.94
N ILE A 280 -4.99 -26.90 17.26
CA ILE A 280 -5.03 -26.30 18.60
C ILE A 280 -6.46 -25.88 18.95
N ALA A 281 -7.18 -25.25 18.02
CA ALA A 281 -8.54 -24.79 18.25
C ALA A 281 -9.54 -25.93 18.45
N GLU A 282 -9.48 -26.97 17.63
CA GLU A 282 -10.34 -28.16 17.73
C GLU A 282 -10.12 -28.94 19.01
N SER A 283 -8.84 -29.20 19.39
CA SER A 283 -8.51 -29.93 20.61
C SER A 283 -8.89 -29.21 21.89
N ASN A 284 -9.09 -27.88 21.85
CA ASN A 284 -9.45 -27.06 23.02
C ASN A 284 -10.86 -26.46 22.94
N GLY A 285 -11.65 -26.76 21.89
CA GLY A 285 -13.00 -26.23 21.74
C GLY A 285 -13.08 -24.74 21.43
N PHE A 286 -12.05 -24.14 20.80
CA PHE A 286 -12.02 -22.72 20.43
C PHE A 286 -12.76 -22.50 19.10
N ALA A 287 -14.09 -22.42 19.16
CA ALA A 287 -14.94 -22.39 17.97
C ALA A 287 -14.65 -21.20 17.05
N ARG A 288 -14.37 -20.01 17.62
CA ARG A 288 -14.02 -18.81 16.84
C ARG A 288 -12.72 -19.00 16.03
N GLU A 289 -11.68 -19.49 16.70
CA GLU A 289 -10.38 -19.73 16.08
C GLU A 289 -10.46 -20.87 15.05
N SER A 290 -11.30 -21.86 15.26
CA SER A 290 -11.59 -22.92 14.27
C SER A 290 -12.25 -22.36 13.01
N ALA A 291 -13.22 -21.43 13.17
CA ALA A 291 -13.84 -20.75 12.04
C ALA A 291 -12.81 -19.93 11.22
N LEU A 292 -11.98 -19.13 11.92
CA LEU A 292 -10.94 -18.33 11.28
C LEU A 292 -9.90 -19.20 10.57
N ALA A 293 -9.47 -20.30 11.16
CA ALA A 293 -8.52 -21.22 10.54
C ALA A 293 -9.10 -21.84 9.26
N ALA A 294 -10.35 -22.27 9.28
CA ALA A 294 -11.05 -22.80 8.10
C ALA A 294 -11.18 -21.74 6.99
N GLU A 295 -11.53 -20.53 7.35
CA GLU A 295 -11.62 -19.38 6.44
C GLU A 295 -10.28 -19.09 5.76
N PHE A 296 -9.19 -18.96 6.53
CA PHE A 296 -7.86 -18.63 6.02
C PHE A 296 -7.25 -19.78 5.18
N ILE A 297 -7.57 -21.05 5.47
CA ILE A 297 -7.24 -22.17 4.59
C ILE A 297 -7.98 -22.02 3.25
N GLY A 298 -9.25 -21.59 3.28
CA GLY A 298 -10.02 -21.26 2.09
C GLY A 298 -9.37 -20.18 1.24
N ASP A 299 -8.83 -19.12 1.86
CA ASP A 299 -8.08 -18.05 1.18
C ASP A 299 -6.88 -18.61 0.41
N VAL A 300 -6.08 -19.50 1.03
CA VAL A 300 -4.94 -20.12 0.34
C VAL A 300 -5.38 -20.97 -0.84
N HIS A 301 -6.48 -21.71 -0.70
CA HIS A 301 -7.05 -22.46 -1.84
C HIS A 301 -7.53 -21.54 -2.96
N TYR A 302 -8.18 -20.40 -2.61
CA TYR A 302 -8.61 -19.39 -3.56
C TYR A 302 -7.44 -18.82 -4.36
N HIS A 303 -6.38 -18.36 -3.69
CA HIS A 303 -5.18 -17.83 -4.35
C HIS A 303 -4.45 -18.87 -5.23
N ARG A 304 -4.60 -20.15 -4.94
CA ARG A 304 -4.08 -21.25 -5.76
C ARG A 304 -5.03 -21.69 -6.89
N GLY A 305 -6.12 -21.00 -7.11
CA GLY A 305 -7.12 -21.34 -8.13
C GLY A 305 -7.97 -22.60 -7.83
N ARG A 306 -7.88 -23.14 -6.60
CA ARG A 306 -8.64 -24.31 -6.16
C ARG A 306 -10.00 -23.91 -5.60
N TYR A 307 -10.85 -23.34 -6.46
CA TYR A 307 -12.09 -22.67 -6.05
C TYR A 307 -13.10 -23.56 -5.35
N SER A 308 -13.23 -24.83 -5.74
CA SER A 308 -14.15 -25.78 -5.08
C SER A 308 -13.70 -26.11 -3.65
N SER A 309 -12.38 -26.25 -3.42
CA SER A 309 -11.83 -26.46 -2.08
C SER A 309 -11.99 -25.19 -1.21
N ALA A 310 -11.79 -24.00 -1.78
CA ALA A 310 -12.02 -22.75 -1.08
C ALA A 310 -13.46 -22.61 -0.63
N GLU A 311 -14.42 -22.92 -1.51
CA GLU A 311 -15.85 -22.85 -1.20
C GLU A 311 -16.25 -23.77 -0.05
N ASN A 312 -15.74 -24.99 -0.04
CA ASN A 312 -16.00 -25.95 1.05
C ASN A 312 -15.45 -25.44 2.39
N CYS A 313 -14.25 -24.85 2.39
CA CYS A 313 -13.66 -24.25 3.58
C CYS A 313 -14.49 -23.06 4.07
N TYR A 314 -14.92 -22.17 3.20
CA TYR A 314 -15.77 -21.02 3.56
C TYR A 314 -17.15 -21.43 4.08
N ARG A 315 -17.80 -22.45 3.48
CA ARG A 315 -19.07 -23.00 4.00
C ARG A 315 -18.91 -23.59 5.40
N ASN A 316 -17.82 -24.33 5.64
CA ASN A 316 -17.53 -24.86 6.98
C ASN A 316 -17.29 -23.74 7.99
N ALA A 317 -16.49 -22.74 7.62
CA ALA A 317 -16.23 -21.57 8.46
C ALA A 317 -17.54 -20.81 8.78
N LEU A 318 -18.42 -20.61 7.76
CA LEU A 318 -19.70 -19.93 7.94
C LEU A 318 -20.61 -20.70 8.90
N ARG A 319 -20.71 -22.03 8.77
CA ARG A 319 -21.51 -22.86 9.67
C ARG A 319 -21.07 -22.71 11.14
N ILE A 320 -19.76 -22.67 11.38
CA ILE A 320 -19.21 -22.48 12.72
C ILE A 320 -19.49 -21.04 13.19
N ALA A 321 -19.22 -20.04 12.34
CA ALA A 321 -19.41 -18.63 12.69
C ALA A 321 -20.89 -18.27 12.99
N ASP A 322 -21.83 -18.77 12.18
CA ASP A 322 -23.27 -18.57 12.39
C ASP A 322 -23.73 -19.19 13.72
N SER A 323 -23.14 -20.30 14.20
CA SER A 323 -23.46 -20.89 15.50
C SER A 323 -22.96 -20.05 16.67
N ILE A 324 -21.96 -19.19 16.47
CA ILE A 324 -21.40 -18.33 17.52
C ILE A 324 -22.04 -16.95 17.51
N ALA A 325 -22.07 -16.31 16.35
CA ALA A 325 -22.59 -14.96 16.16
C ALA A 325 -23.03 -14.75 14.69
N PRO A 326 -24.36 -14.90 14.36
CA PRO A 326 -24.85 -14.78 12.99
C PRO A 326 -24.62 -13.42 12.33
N ASP A 327 -24.46 -12.37 13.12
CA ASP A 327 -24.20 -11.00 12.68
C ASP A 327 -22.76 -10.56 13.04
N GLY A 328 -21.86 -11.50 13.33
CA GLY A 328 -20.49 -11.22 13.74
C GLY A 328 -19.54 -10.84 12.59
N ASP A 329 -18.35 -10.39 12.94
CA ASP A 329 -17.27 -10.00 12.04
C ASP A 329 -16.84 -11.11 11.06
N ILE A 330 -16.69 -12.36 11.55
CA ILE A 330 -16.32 -13.51 10.71
C ILE A 330 -17.37 -13.75 9.62
N VAL A 331 -18.65 -13.57 9.93
CA VAL A 331 -19.74 -13.73 8.93
C VAL A 331 -19.64 -12.66 7.84
N VAL A 332 -19.24 -11.44 8.18
CA VAL A 332 -18.99 -10.38 7.18
C VAL A 332 -17.88 -10.81 6.23
N GLU A 333 -16.72 -11.21 6.79
CA GLU A 333 -15.56 -11.64 6.02
C GLU A 333 -15.88 -12.81 5.10
N ILE A 334 -16.54 -13.84 5.59
CA ILE A 334 -16.89 -15.03 4.77
C ILE A 334 -17.89 -14.68 3.67
N ASN A 335 -18.90 -13.83 3.92
CA ASN A 335 -19.81 -13.39 2.87
C ASN A 335 -19.07 -12.64 1.74
N ARG A 336 -18.09 -11.82 2.09
CA ARG A 336 -17.23 -11.17 1.11
C ARG A 336 -16.44 -12.17 0.29
N ARG A 337 -15.72 -13.10 0.94
CA ARG A 337 -14.88 -14.12 0.27
C ARG A 337 -15.71 -15.04 -0.65
N MET A 338 -16.89 -15.44 -0.21
CA MET A 338 -17.81 -16.21 -1.05
C MET A 338 -18.30 -15.37 -2.24
N GLY A 339 -18.59 -14.09 -2.00
CA GLY A 339 -18.92 -13.14 -3.08
C GLY A 339 -17.79 -13.02 -4.11
N GLU A 340 -16.55 -12.82 -3.68
CA GLU A 340 -15.35 -12.80 -4.54
C GLU A 340 -15.18 -14.09 -5.33
N LEU A 341 -15.37 -15.24 -4.69
CA LEU A 341 -15.29 -16.56 -5.32
C LEU A 341 -16.31 -16.71 -6.46
N HIS A 342 -17.55 -16.29 -6.23
CA HIS A 342 -18.61 -16.30 -7.25
C HIS A 342 -18.30 -15.33 -8.40
N LEU A 343 -17.74 -14.15 -8.12
CA LEU A 343 -17.32 -13.21 -9.16
C LEU A 343 -16.23 -13.79 -10.05
N VAL A 344 -15.23 -14.49 -9.51
CA VAL A 344 -14.19 -15.16 -10.30
C VAL A 344 -14.78 -16.25 -11.21
N ARG A 345 -15.86 -16.90 -10.77
CA ARG A 345 -16.61 -17.89 -11.57
C ARG A 345 -17.59 -17.25 -12.54
N ALA A 346 -17.65 -15.93 -12.63
CA ALA A 346 -18.63 -15.17 -13.40
C ALA A 346 -20.11 -15.44 -13.00
N ASP A 347 -20.34 -15.86 -11.75
CA ASP A 347 -21.67 -16.05 -11.16
C ASP A 347 -22.04 -14.84 -10.29
N GLU A 348 -22.40 -13.77 -10.94
CA GLU A 348 -22.75 -12.53 -10.26
C GLU A 348 -24.11 -12.60 -9.53
N THR A 349 -24.98 -13.51 -9.99
CA THR A 349 -26.30 -13.67 -9.38
C THR A 349 -26.20 -14.24 -7.97
N ALA A 350 -25.26 -15.13 -7.73
CA ALA A 350 -24.93 -15.64 -6.39
C ALA A 350 -24.04 -14.64 -5.60
N ALA A 351 -23.13 -13.92 -6.28
CA ALA A 351 -22.20 -13.00 -5.62
C ALA A 351 -22.89 -11.80 -4.95
N LEU A 352 -23.79 -11.10 -5.67
CA LEU A 352 -24.33 -9.82 -5.21
C LEU A 352 -25.14 -9.89 -3.93
N PRO A 353 -26.01 -10.91 -3.68
CA PRO A 353 -26.69 -11.04 -2.40
C PRO A 353 -25.76 -11.19 -1.21
N LEU A 354 -24.67 -11.97 -1.36
CA LEU A 354 -23.65 -12.16 -0.35
C LEU A 354 -22.90 -10.87 -0.04
N LEU A 355 -22.43 -10.15 -1.07
CA LEU A 355 -21.76 -8.87 -0.92
C LEU A 355 -22.66 -7.81 -0.30
N ARG A 356 -23.95 -7.76 -0.65
CA ARG A 356 -24.92 -6.86 -0.02
C ARG A 356 -25.17 -7.19 1.45
N ARG A 357 -25.23 -8.49 1.81
CA ARG A 357 -25.34 -8.91 3.21
C ARG A 357 -24.08 -8.48 3.98
N GLY A 358 -22.89 -8.77 3.46
CA GLY A 358 -21.63 -8.35 4.04
C GLY A 358 -21.53 -6.82 4.21
N LEU A 359 -21.95 -6.05 3.20
CA LEU A 359 -21.94 -4.58 3.28
C LEU A 359 -22.86 -4.04 4.40
N ARG A 360 -24.07 -4.56 4.52
CA ARG A 360 -24.98 -4.16 5.61
C ARG A 360 -24.41 -4.48 6.99
N LEU A 361 -23.82 -5.67 7.13
CA LEU A 361 -23.22 -6.08 8.40
C LEU A 361 -21.96 -5.25 8.71
N SER A 362 -21.06 -5.03 7.74
CA SER A 362 -19.86 -4.21 7.95
C SER A 362 -20.22 -2.76 8.32
N GLN A 363 -21.32 -2.21 7.78
CA GLN A 363 -21.81 -0.89 8.16
C GLN A 363 -22.34 -0.86 9.61
N ARG A 364 -23.05 -1.91 10.03
CA ARG A 364 -23.54 -2.03 11.43
C ARG A 364 -22.38 -2.17 12.42
N LEU A 365 -21.38 -2.97 12.07
CA LEU A 365 -20.19 -3.19 12.88
C LEU A 365 -19.19 -2.03 12.78
N GLY A 366 -19.41 -1.08 11.85
CA GLY A 366 -18.49 0.03 11.58
C GLY A 366 -17.12 -0.41 11.06
N ASP A 367 -17.03 -1.61 10.49
CA ASP A 367 -15.82 -2.14 9.91
C ASP A 367 -15.52 -1.47 8.57
N LYS A 368 -14.65 -0.45 8.61
CA LYS A 368 -14.25 0.30 7.41
C LYS A 368 -13.39 -0.55 6.46
N LEU A 369 -12.57 -1.48 6.98
CA LEU A 369 -11.73 -2.34 6.15
C LEU A 369 -12.59 -3.24 5.28
N GLU A 370 -13.44 -4.07 5.89
CA GLU A 370 -14.32 -4.98 5.17
C GLU A 370 -15.30 -4.23 4.25
N LYS A 371 -15.85 -3.09 4.71
CA LYS A 371 -16.68 -2.21 3.87
C LYS A 371 -15.94 -1.79 2.60
N GLY A 372 -14.69 -1.35 2.71
CA GLY A 372 -13.88 -0.91 1.56
C GLY A 372 -13.63 -2.04 0.57
N VAL A 373 -13.25 -3.22 1.06
CA VAL A 373 -13.01 -4.40 0.23
C VAL A 373 -14.29 -4.90 -0.46
N ILE A 374 -15.43 -4.90 0.24
CA ILE A 374 -16.73 -5.26 -0.36
C ILE A 374 -17.11 -4.27 -1.48
N LEU A 375 -16.90 -2.97 -1.27
CA LEU A 375 -17.14 -1.96 -2.29
C LEU A 375 -16.28 -2.18 -3.53
N ARG A 376 -15.00 -2.56 -3.38
CA ARG A 376 -14.12 -2.99 -4.47
C ARG A 376 -14.72 -4.15 -5.25
N CYS A 377 -15.18 -5.21 -4.57
CA CYS A 377 -15.78 -6.38 -5.21
C CYS A 377 -17.05 -6.01 -5.99
N MET A 378 -17.90 -5.17 -5.42
CA MET A 378 -19.12 -4.68 -6.10
C MET A 378 -18.77 -3.75 -7.28
N GLY A 379 -17.72 -2.95 -7.19
CA GLY A 379 -17.17 -2.14 -8.27
C GLY A 379 -16.67 -2.99 -9.42
N SER A 380 -15.92 -4.06 -9.12
CA SER A 380 -15.46 -5.04 -10.12
C SER A 380 -16.63 -5.70 -10.84
N ALA A 381 -17.69 -6.09 -10.13
CA ALA A 381 -18.89 -6.65 -10.71
C ALA A 381 -19.63 -5.65 -11.63
N ALA A 382 -19.70 -4.37 -11.25
CA ALA A 382 -20.34 -3.34 -12.06
C ALA A 382 -19.55 -3.07 -13.35
N LEU A 383 -18.22 -2.95 -13.28
CA LEU A 383 -17.36 -2.76 -14.46
C LEU A 383 -17.44 -3.97 -15.41
N ALA A 384 -17.45 -5.19 -14.88
CA ALA A 384 -17.59 -6.41 -15.69
C ALA A 384 -18.93 -6.47 -16.46
N ARG A 385 -19.98 -5.81 -15.97
CA ARG A 385 -21.28 -5.65 -16.65
C ARG A 385 -21.32 -4.51 -17.67
N GLY A 386 -20.28 -3.69 -17.72
CA GLY A 386 -20.26 -2.47 -18.54
C GLY A 386 -20.94 -1.25 -17.89
N ASP A 387 -21.39 -1.33 -16.63
CA ASP A 387 -21.91 -0.19 -15.86
C ASP A 387 -20.75 0.63 -15.30
N ARG A 388 -20.11 1.39 -16.19
CA ARG A 388 -18.91 2.17 -15.90
C ARG A 388 -19.12 3.20 -14.79
N GLY A 389 -20.20 3.99 -14.88
CA GLY A 389 -20.47 5.07 -13.93
C GLY A 389 -20.58 4.54 -12.49
N ARG A 390 -21.33 3.48 -12.31
CA ARG A 390 -21.49 2.82 -11.02
C ARG A 390 -20.19 2.14 -10.54
N GLY A 391 -19.47 1.48 -11.45
CA GLY A 391 -18.19 0.82 -11.14
C GLY A 391 -17.15 1.81 -10.62
N MET A 392 -16.95 2.92 -11.35
CA MET A 392 -16.05 4.01 -10.96
C MET A 392 -16.43 4.59 -9.58
N ALA A 393 -17.69 4.91 -9.36
CA ALA A 393 -18.16 5.47 -8.09
C ALA A 393 -17.94 4.52 -6.91
N LEU A 394 -18.12 3.20 -7.11
CA LEU A 394 -17.88 2.19 -6.09
C LEU A 394 -16.37 2.05 -5.78
N PHE A 395 -15.48 2.04 -6.79
CA PHE A 395 -14.03 2.01 -6.56
C PHE A 395 -13.53 3.26 -5.85
N GLN A 396 -13.98 4.45 -6.26
CA GLN A 396 -13.63 5.70 -5.56
C GLN A 396 -14.10 5.71 -4.11
N SER A 397 -15.30 5.16 -3.84
CA SER A 397 -15.80 4.99 -2.48
C SER A 397 -14.97 3.98 -1.69
N ALA A 398 -14.54 2.87 -2.32
CA ALA A 398 -13.66 1.87 -1.72
C ALA A 398 -12.30 2.47 -1.34
N LEU A 399 -11.66 3.16 -2.28
CA LEU A 399 -10.37 3.83 -2.07
C LEU A 399 -10.42 4.84 -0.92
N ARG A 400 -11.46 5.68 -0.89
CA ARG A 400 -11.67 6.65 0.20
C ARG A 400 -11.84 5.94 1.54
N THR A 401 -12.69 4.91 1.59
CA THR A 401 -12.97 4.17 2.82
C THR A 401 -11.72 3.46 3.35
N LEU A 402 -10.90 2.83 2.48
CA LEU A 402 -9.68 2.14 2.86
C LEU A 402 -8.56 3.12 3.29
N LYS A 403 -8.47 4.28 2.64
CA LYS A 403 -7.56 5.36 3.05
C LYS A 403 -7.92 5.88 4.44
N GLU A 404 -9.20 6.12 4.72
CA GLU A 404 -9.68 6.50 6.05
C GLU A 404 -9.47 5.40 7.10
N ALA A 405 -9.42 4.13 6.68
CA ALA A 405 -9.13 3.00 7.55
C ALA A 405 -7.63 2.79 7.78
N GLY A 406 -6.76 3.50 7.04
CA GLY A 406 -5.30 3.37 7.12
C GLY A 406 -4.77 1.97 6.77
N CYS A 407 -5.45 1.27 5.87
CA CYS A 407 -5.13 -0.12 5.49
C CYS A 407 -4.39 -0.14 4.15
N ASP A 408 -3.10 0.24 4.17
CA ASP A 408 -2.28 0.45 2.97
C ASP A 408 -2.19 -0.78 2.07
N PHE A 409 -2.16 -2.00 2.62
CA PHE A 409 -2.13 -3.23 1.83
C PHE A 409 -3.41 -3.42 0.99
N GLU A 410 -4.59 -3.28 1.59
CA GLU A 410 -5.86 -3.39 0.85
C GLU A 410 -6.13 -2.17 -0.03
N LEU A 411 -5.60 -1.01 0.34
CA LEU A 411 -5.61 0.17 -0.51
C LEU A 411 -4.80 -0.08 -1.79
N GLY A 412 -3.58 -0.60 -1.69
CA GLY A 412 -2.75 -1.01 -2.82
C GLY A 412 -3.41 -2.06 -3.70
N ASN A 413 -3.99 -3.11 -3.10
CA ASN A 413 -4.76 -4.12 -3.83
C ASN A 413 -5.96 -3.53 -4.58
N THR A 414 -6.63 -2.53 -4.00
CA THR A 414 -7.79 -1.87 -4.62
C THR A 414 -7.36 -1.00 -5.79
N HIS A 415 -6.29 -0.25 -5.66
CA HIS A 415 -5.69 0.50 -6.76
C HIS A 415 -5.27 -0.41 -7.91
N LEU A 416 -4.57 -1.53 -7.61
CA LEU A 416 -4.15 -2.48 -8.63
C LEU A 416 -5.33 -3.11 -9.37
N ALA A 417 -6.34 -3.61 -8.62
CA ALA A 417 -7.54 -4.20 -9.21
C ALA A 417 -8.31 -3.20 -10.08
N PHE A 418 -8.38 -1.94 -9.66
CA PHE A 418 -9.01 -0.88 -10.41
C PHE A 418 -8.28 -0.60 -11.73
N ALA A 419 -6.96 -0.45 -11.67
CA ALA A 419 -6.12 -0.25 -12.84
C ALA A 419 -6.24 -1.41 -13.84
N GLU A 420 -6.16 -2.66 -13.37
CA GLU A 420 -6.28 -3.85 -14.23
C GLU A 420 -7.63 -3.92 -14.95
N LEU A 421 -8.72 -3.61 -14.24
CA LEU A 421 -10.07 -3.61 -14.85
C LEU A 421 -10.28 -2.50 -15.87
N LEU A 422 -9.66 -1.32 -15.66
CA LEU A 422 -9.75 -0.21 -16.60
C LEU A 422 -9.00 -0.47 -17.92
N ILE A 423 -7.92 -1.25 -17.89
CA ILE A 423 -7.11 -1.57 -19.07
C ILE A 423 -7.46 -2.91 -19.75
N ASP A 424 -8.29 -3.74 -19.11
CA ASP A 424 -8.67 -5.05 -19.69
C ASP A 424 -9.66 -4.82 -20.84
N ASP A 425 -9.24 -5.15 -22.07
CA ASP A 425 -9.99 -4.96 -23.33
C ASP A 425 -11.28 -5.82 -23.42
N GLY A 426 -11.78 -6.37 -22.32
CA GLY A 426 -12.98 -7.20 -22.30
C GLY A 426 -12.86 -8.54 -23.04
N ARG A 427 -11.65 -8.92 -23.48
CA ARG A 427 -11.41 -10.11 -24.32
C ARG A 427 -11.39 -11.43 -23.57
N THR A 428 -11.40 -11.44 -22.25
CA THR A 428 -10.98 -12.63 -21.50
C THR A 428 -12.07 -13.43 -20.83
N ARG A 429 -13.32 -12.97 -20.75
CA ARG A 429 -14.29 -13.73 -19.94
C ARG A 429 -15.49 -14.36 -20.66
N ARG A 430 -15.82 -14.04 -21.93
CA ARG A 430 -16.99 -14.64 -22.59
C ARG A 430 -16.92 -14.87 -24.09
N GLY A 431 -15.84 -14.78 -24.80
CA GLY A 431 -15.84 -15.07 -26.25
C GLY A 431 -16.85 -14.27 -27.11
N GLU A 432 -17.70 -13.47 -26.53
CA GLU A 432 -18.65 -12.58 -27.17
C GLU A 432 -18.06 -11.17 -27.20
N LEU A 433 -17.87 -10.64 -28.40
CA LEU A 433 -17.54 -9.27 -28.67
C LEU A 433 -18.67 -8.37 -28.12
N LEU A 434 -18.59 -8.01 -26.83
CA LEU A 434 -19.18 -6.75 -26.45
C LEU A 434 -18.41 -5.67 -27.21
N ARG A 435 -19.13 -4.84 -27.96
CA ARG A 435 -18.63 -3.60 -28.60
C ARG A 435 -18.20 -2.59 -27.55
N ALA A 436 -17.29 -2.97 -26.68
CA ALA A 436 -16.56 -2.08 -25.81
C ALA A 436 -15.48 -1.45 -26.68
N GLY A 437 -15.69 -0.20 -27.07
CA GLY A 437 -14.64 0.61 -27.66
C GLY A 437 -13.38 0.54 -26.78
N TYR A 438 -12.22 0.80 -27.35
CA TYR A 438 -10.97 0.95 -26.60
C TYR A 438 -11.24 1.84 -25.37
N PRO A 439 -10.59 1.55 -24.20
CA PRO A 439 -10.73 2.42 -23.05
C PRO A 439 -10.49 3.87 -23.48
N ASP A 440 -11.36 4.80 -23.05
CA ASP A 440 -11.16 6.21 -23.33
C ASP A 440 -9.90 6.75 -22.61
N ASP A 441 -9.49 7.95 -22.92
CA ASP A 441 -8.26 8.53 -22.42
C ASP A 441 -8.31 8.72 -20.90
N GLU A 442 -9.47 9.12 -20.38
CA GLU A 442 -9.73 9.29 -18.96
C GLU A 442 -9.55 7.97 -18.19
N MET A 443 -10.01 6.84 -18.75
CA MET A 443 -9.81 5.52 -18.15
C MET A 443 -8.35 5.08 -18.11
N ILE A 444 -7.57 5.39 -19.16
CA ILE A 444 -6.15 5.05 -19.20
C ILE A 444 -5.36 5.89 -18.20
N ASP A 445 -5.71 7.15 -18.02
CA ASP A 445 -5.06 8.04 -17.05
C ASP A 445 -5.41 7.65 -15.61
N GLU A 446 -6.66 7.29 -15.35
CA GLU A 446 -7.09 6.74 -14.06
C GLU A 446 -6.39 5.39 -13.76
N ALA A 447 -6.31 4.51 -14.77
CA ALA A 447 -5.60 3.23 -14.65
C ALA A 447 -4.11 3.44 -14.36
N TRP A 448 -3.50 4.40 -15.04
CA TRP A 448 -2.12 4.80 -14.80
C TRP A 448 -1.93 5.28 -13.36
N SER A 449 -2.69 6.28 -12.93
CA SER A 449 -2.60 6.84 -11.58
C SER A 449 -2.78 5.76 -10.51
N SER A 450 -3.75 4.87 -10.70
CA SER A 450 -4.00 3.77 -9.76
C SER A 450 -2.89 2.72 -9.77
N ALA A 451 -2.35 2.33 -10.93
CA ALA A 451 -1.26 1.34 -11.00
C ALA A 451 0.01 1.84 -10.32
N VAL A 452 0.30 3.12 -10.46
CA VAL A 452 1.46 3.75 -9.84
C VAL A 452 1.28 3.88 -8.32
N GLU A 453 0.10 4.29 -7.84
CA GLU A 453 -0.17 4.35 -6.40
C GLU A 453 -0.06 2.96 -5.75
N ALA A 454 -0.55 1.91 -6.43
CA ALA A 454 -0.35 0.53 -6.00
C ALA A 454 1.14 0.16 -5.89
N ASN A 455 1.94 0.52 -6.91
CA ASN A 455 3.38 0.25 -6.93
C ASN A 455 4.11 0.96 -5.79
N HIS A 456 3.76 2.21 -5.52
CA HIS A 456 4.31 2.98 -4.40
C HIS A 456 3.98 2.34 -3.05
N LEU A 457 2.71 2.02 -2.80
CA LEU A 457 2.26 1.38 -1.56
C LEU A 457 2.96 0.03 -1.33
N PHE A 458 3.02 -0.85 -2.34
CA PHE A 458 3.69 -2.13 -2.22
C PHE A 458 5.21 -2.00 -2.06
N GLY A 459 5.83 -1.00 -2.68
CA GLY A 459 7.25 -0.69 -2.52
C GLY A 459 7.60 -0.26 -1.09
N SER A 460 6.74 0.56 -0.45
CA SER A 460 6.92 0.99 0.94
C SER A 460 6.75 -0.15 1.96
N MET A 461 6.02 -1.22 1.58
CA MET A 461 5.77 -2.40 2.40
C MET A 461 6.74 -3.56 2.13
N ASP A 462 7.66 -3.42 1.18
CA ASP A 462 8.63 -4.45 0.77
C ASP A 462 7.98 -5.77 0.30
N ILE A 463 6.85 -5.66 -0.46
CA ILE A 463 6.11 -6.81 -0.97
C ILE A 463 6.43 -7.02 -2.46
N GLU A 464 7.53 -7.70 -2.75
CA GLU A 464 8.04 -7.90 -4.11
C GLU A 464 7.02 -8.50 -5.09
N SER A 465 6.20 -9.47 -4.65
CA SER A 465 5.20 -10.11 -5.52
C SER A 465 4.10 -9.15 -5.98
N SER A 466 3.57 -8.33 -5.08
CA SER A 466 2.53 -7.34 -5.37
C SER A 466 3.09 -6.14 -6.12
N LYS A 467 4.30 -5.70 -5.78
CA LYS A 467 5.04 -4.67 -6.51
C LYS A 467 5.26 -5.09 -7.97
N ALA A 468 5.76 -6.30 -8.21
CA ALA A 468 5.93 -6.84 -9.57
C ALA A 468 4.60 -6.95 -10.34
N ALA A 469 3.47 -7.19 -9.66
CA ALA A 469 2.15 -7.15 -10.29
C ALA A 469 1.76 -5.73 -10.72
N ALA A 470 1.99 -4.73 -9.86
CA ALA A 470 1.75 -3.32 -10.19
C ALA A 470 2.65 -2.85 -11.34
N GLU A 471 3.93 -3.22 -11.36
CA GLU A 471 4.86 -2.93 -12.46
C GLU A 471 4.40 -3.55 -13.80
N ARG A 472 3.91 -4.79 -13.77
CA ARG A 472 3.29 -5.41 -14.96
C ARG A 472 2.05 -4.67 -15.44
N CYS A 473 1.22 -4.20 -14.51
CA CYS A 473 0.05 -3.38 -14.83
C CYS A 473 0.47 -2.05 -15.47
N ILE A 474 1.44 -1.36 -14.90
CA ILE A 474 2.05 -0.15 -15.46
C ILE A 474 2.54 -0.40 -16.89
N ALA A 475 3.28 -1.49 -17.13
CA ALA A 475 3.76 -1.86 -18.47
C ALA A 475 2.61 -2.08 -19.47
N LYS A 476 1.49 -2.66 -19.04
CA LYS A 476 0.29 -2.81 -19.87
C LYS A 476 -0.35 -1.46 -20.21
N VAL A 477 -0.48 -0.55 -19.24
CA VAL A 477 -1.00 0.81 -19.47
C VAL A 477 -0.12 1.55 -20.48
N VAL A 478 1.20 1.48 -20.31
CA VAL A 478 2.17 2.04 -21.28
C VAL A 478 1.99 1.45 -22.67
N ALA A 479 1.84 0.14 -22.78
CA ALA A 479 1.59 -0.52 -24.05
C ALA A 479 0.26 -0.09 -24.70
N GLN A 480 -0.79 0.13 -23.92
CA GLN A 480 -2.06 0.68 -24.41
C GLN A 480 -1.90 2.12 -24.90
N ARG A 481 -1.23 2.97 -24.13
CA ARG A 481 -0.89 4.33 -24.57
C ARG A 481 -0.10 4.33 -25.88
N ARG A 482 0.92 3.44 -26.02
CA ARG A 482 1.72 3.30 -27.26
C ARG A 482 0.90 2.87 -28.47
N ARG A 483 -0.08 1.98 -28.32
CA ARG A 483 -0.96 1.52 -29.44
C ARG A 483 -1.72 2.66 -30.09
N ARG A 484 -2.00 3.76 -29.40
CA ARG A 484 -2.67 4.95 -29.92
C ARG A 484 -1.81 5.78 -30.85
N PHE A 485 -0.47 5.65 -30.78
CA PHE A 485 0.46 6.25 -31.74
C PHE A 485 0.66 5.36 -32.98
N HIS A 486 -0.38 4.64 -33.41
CA HIS A 486 -0.25 3.90 -34.67
C HIS A 486 -0.09 4.87 -35.82
N ILE A 487 1.15 4.88 -36.32
CA ILE A 487 1.58 5.61 -37.50
C ILE A 487 1.14 4.75 -38.68
N ASN A 488 0.01 5.07 -39.30
CA ASN A 488 -0.39 4.46 -40.59
C ASN A 488 0.16 5.31 -41.72
N PRO A 489 1.25 4.90 -42.39
CA PRO A 489 1.76 5.60 -43.55
C PRO A 489 0.77 5.49 -44.70
N VAL A 490 0.39 6.62 -45.27
CA VAL A 490 -0.46 6.70 -46.46
C VAL A 490 0.45 7.06 -47.62
N LEU A 491 0.33 6.35 -48.76
CA LEU A 491 1.06 6.68 -49.97
C LEU A 491 0.45 7.95 -50.60
N GLN A 492 1.17 9.04 -50.62
CA GLN A 492 0.74 10.32 -51.17
C GLN A 492 1.83 10.87 -52.10
N GLY A 493 1.52 11.03 -53.39
CA GLY A 493 2.51 11.53 -54.36
C GLY A 493 3.77 10.68 -54.49
N GLY A 494 3.67 9.35 -54.37
CA GLY A 494 4.83 8.43 -54.41
C GLY A 494 5.68 8.37 -53.14
N ARG A 495 5.28 9.04 -52.08
CA ARG A 495 5.95 9.07 -50.75
C ARG A 495 5.07 8.48 -49.65
N HIS A 496 5.68 7.77 -48.71
CA HIS A 496 4.98 7.34 -47.51
C HIS A 496 4.92 8.48 -46.52
N VAL A 497 3.72 9.05 -46.36
CA VAL A 497 3.44 10.18 -45.43
C VAL A 497 2.74 9.68 -44.19
N VAL A 498 3.19 10.15 -43.06
CA VAL A 498 2.65 9.86 -41.73
C VAL A 498 1.89 11.08 -41.23
N LYS A 499 0.71 10.85 -40.64
CA LYS A 499 -0.03 11.86 -39.91
C LYS A 499 0.30 11.72 -38.42
N ILE A 500 0.88 12.77 -37.82
CA ILE A 500 1.17 12.83 -36.38
C ILE A 500 0.11 13.73 -35.77
N ASN A 501 -0.70 13.17 -34.89
CA ASN A 501 -1.73 13.91 -34.16
C ASN A 501 -1.13 14.49 -32.88
N TYR A 502 -1.55 15.69 -32.53
CA TYR A 502 -1.31 16.22 -31.19
C TYR A 502 -2.34 15.62 -30.22
N VAL A 503 -1.86 14.99 -29.15
CA VAL A 503 -2.69 14.38 -28.13
C VAL A 503 -2.44 15.12 -26.82
N PRO A 504 -3.32 16.07 -26.42
CA PRO A 504 -3.14 16.89 -25.22
C PRO A 504 -2.98 16.07 -23.95
N GLU A 505 -3.58 14.87 -23.91
CA GLU A 505 -3.64 13.99 -22.75
C GLU A 505 -2.29 13.39 -22.33
N PHE A 506 -1.25 13.45 -23.20
CA PHE A 506 0.13 13.07 -22.83
C PHE A 506 0.90 14.22 -22.19
N MET A 507 0.24 15.36 -22.05
CA MET A 507 0.84 16.54 -21.44
C MET A 507 0.24 16.74 -20.05
N HIS A 508 1.04 16.42 -19.07
CA HIS A 508 0.79 16.90 -17.73
C HIS A 508 0.95 18.43 -17.69
N SER A 509 0.44 19.07 -16.65
CA SER A 509 0.54 20.53 -16.47
C SER A 509 1.94 21.06 -16.84
N GLN A 510 2.00 22.20 -17.49
CA GLN A 510 3.25 22.90 -17.88
C GLN A 510 4.04 22.32 -19.09
N GLY A 511 3.42 21.49 -19.93
CA GLY A 511 4.10 20.97 -21.13
C GLY A 511 5.02 19.76 -20.89
N PHE A 512 4.87 19.07 -19.79
CA PHE A 512 5.61 17.85 -19.49
C PHE A 512 5.06 16.65 -20.28
N VAL A 513 5.86 16.08 -21.19
CA VAL A 513 5.51 14.92 -22.01
C VAL A 513 6.14 13.67 -21.42
N ALA A 514 5.34 12.64 -21.11
CA ALA A 514 5.81 11.37 -20.55
C ALA A 514 5.06 10.18 -21.16
N VAL A 515 5.71 9.45 -22.04
CA VAL A 515 5.24 8.19 -22.63
C VAL A 515 6.22 7.06 -22.35
N SER A 516 7.50 7.38 -22.27
CA SER A 516 8.55 6.41 -21.96
C SER A 516 8.53 6.02 -20.49
N ALA A 517 8.95 4.78 -20.17
CA ALA A 517 9.04 4.29 -18.81
C ALA A 517 9.93 5.17 -17.90
N PRO A 518 11.12 5.66 -18.35
CA PRO A 518 11.94 6.57 -17.55
C PRO A 518 11.23 7.89 -17.19
N MET A 519 10.47 8.49 -18.13
CA MET A 519 9.77 9.75 -17.88
C MET A 519 8.55 9.55 -16.97
N LEU A 520 7.92 8.40 -17.04
CA LEU A 520 6.83 8.06 -16.15
C LEU A 520 7.34 7.83 -14.71
N ALA A 521 8.48 7.17 -14.55
CA ALA A 521 9.13 7.05 -13.24
C ALA A 521 9.54 8.43 -12.68
N LEU A 522 10.05 9.30 -13.52
CA LEU A 522 10.40 10.69 -13.16
C LEU A 522 9.16 11.50 -12.73
N TRP A 523 8.03 11.31 -13.39
CA TRP A 523 6.75 11.92 -12.99
C TRP A 523 6.38 11.54 -11.56
N GLU A 524 6.48 10.25 -11.21
CA GLU A 524 6.16 9.78 -9.86
C GLU A 524 7.14 10.30 -8.80
N GLN A 525 8.43 10.29 -9.08
CA GLN A 525 9.43 10.90 -8.19
C GLN A 525 9.12 12.39 -7.97
N SER A 526 8.73 13.10 -9.03
CA SER A 526 8.37 14.51 -8.94
C SER A 526 7.10 14.74 -8.12
N ARG A 527 6.09 13.88 -8.27
CA ARG A 527 4.85 13.90 -7.48
C ARG A 527 5.13 13.65 -6.00
N PHE A 528 5.97 12.65 -5.71
CA PHE A 528 6.40 12.37 -4.34
C PHE A 528 7.14 13.57 -3.74
N ALA A 529 8.14 14.10 -4.43
CA ALA A 529 8.88 15.26 -3.99
C ALA A 529 7.99 16.49 -3.77
N ALA A 530 6.92 16.64 -4.56
CA ALA A 530 5.96 17.74 -4.42
C ALA A 530 5.18 17.72 -3.10
N GLY A 531 4.99 16.54 -2.50
CA GLY A 531 4.27 16.36 -1.23
C GLY A 531 5.00 16.92 0.01
N PHE A 532 6.30 17.24 -0.11
CA PHE A 532 7.10 17.72 1.00
C PHE A 532 7.76 19.07 0.68
N ASP A 533 7.97 19.91 1.66
CA ASP A 533 8.67 21.21 1.53
C ASP A 533 10.21 21.08 1.56
N ARG A 534 10.74 19.88 1.27
CA ARG A 534 12.19 19.65 1.22
C ARG A 534 12.81 20.22 -0.05
N PRO A 535 14.09 20.65 -0.01
CA PRO A 535 14.84 21.01 -1.21
C PRO A 535 14.92 19.85 -2.20
N VAL A 536 14.85 20.16 -3.51
CA VAL A 536 14.95 19.18 -4.59
C VAL A 536 16.10 19.54 -5.50
N LEU A 537 16.96 18.58 -5.82
CA LEU A 537 18.02 18.71 -6.80
C LEU A 537 17.66 17.95 -8.07
N ILE A 538 17.61 18.67 -9.21
CA ILE A 538 17.31 18.10 -10.52
C ILE A 538 18.61 18.05 -11.35
N THR A 539 19.04 16.86 -11.74
CA THR A 539 20.21 16.67 -12.61
C THR A 539 19.81 16.19 -14.00
N GLY A 540 20.64 16.45 -14.99
CA GLY A 540 20.43 15.98 -16.36
C GLY A 540 21.09 16.87 -17.37
N GLU A 541 21.29 16.36 -18.61
CA GLU A 541 21.96 17.09 -19.69
C GLU A 541 21.23 18.40 -20.03
N THR A 542 21.99 19.30 -20.72
CA THR A 542 21.40 20.55 -21.21
C THR A 542 20.28 20.25 -22.22
N GLY A 543 19.17 20.97 -22.10
CA GLY A 543 18.01 20.82 -23.00
C GLY A 543 17.12 19.63 -22.77
N THR A 544 17.27 18.89 -21.65
CA THR A 544 16.40 17.76 -21.28
C THR A 544 15.04 18.16 -20.72
N GLY A 545 14.87 19.43 -20.29
CA GLY A 545 13.61 19.94 -19.74
C GLY A 545 13.59 20.07 -18.22
N LYS A 546 14.73 20.24 -17.54
CA LYS A 546 14.84 20.40 -16.07
C LYS A 546 13.91 21.48 -15.49
N GLU A 547 13.78 22.62 -16.17
CA GLU A 547 12.87 23.70 -15.72
C GLU A 547 11.39 23.26 -15.77
N ILE A 548 10.98 22.49 -16.79
CA ILE A 548 9.61 21.94 -16.88
C ILE A 548 9.34 21.01 -15.70
N VAL A 549 10.31 20.17 -15.32
CA VAL A 549 10.20 19.30 -14.13
C VAL A 549 10.08 20.15 -12.86
N ALA A 550 10.85 21.21 -12.71
CA ALA A 550 10.77 22.12 -11.54
C ALA A 550 9.38 22.79 -11.45
N ARG A 551 8.85 23.31 -12.56
CA ARG A 551 7.51 23.90 -12.64
C ARG A 551 6.41 22.88 -12.32
N MET A 552 6.58 21.66 -12.76
CA MET A 552 5.68 20.55 -12.46
C MET A 552 5.67 20.23 -10.97
N ILE A 553 6.83 20.09 -10.31
CA ILE A 553 6.93 19.87 -8.87
C ILE A 553 6.26 21.00 -8.09
N HIS A 554 6.45 22.24 -8.49
CA HIS A 554 5.77 23.39 -7.89
C HIS A 554 4.24 23.29 -8.05
N SER A 555 3.74 23.01 -9.26
CA SER A 555 2.31 22.95 -9.56
C SER A 555 1.58 21.81 -8.82
N LEU A 556 2.29 20.75 -8.47
CA LEU A 556 1.77 19.61 -7.71
C LEU A 556 1.91 19.78 -6.19
N SER A 557 2.60 20.82 -5.73
CA SER A 557 2.88 21.04 -4.31
C SER A 557 1.78 21.85 -3.60
N GLY A 558 1.83 21.88 -2.27
CA GLY A 558 0.98 22.75 -1.46
C GLY A 558 1.18 24.25 -1.74
N ARG A 559 2.24 24.63 -2.50
CA ARG A 559 2.56 25.98 -2.91
C ARG A 559 2.15 26.31 -4.35
N ALA A 560 1.36 25.50 -5.02
CA ALA A 560 0.96 25.63 -6.44
C ALA A 560 0.35 27.00 -6.80
N ARG A 561 -0.30 27.67 -5.84
CA ARG A 561 -0.92 29.00 -6.01
C ARG A 561 -0.03 30.16 -5.56
N LYS A 562 1.21 29.87 -5.15
CA LYS A 562 2.18 30.85 -4.65
C LYS A 562 3.20 31.19 -5.74
N PRO A 563 4.03 32.24 -5.57
CA PRO A 563 5.02 32.62 -6.57
C PRO A 563 5.98 31.46 -6.91
N PHE A 564 6.30 31.34 -8.20
CA PHE A 564 7.41 30.52 -8.71
C PHE A 564 8.41 31.44 -9.38
N VAL A 565 9.53 31.69 -8.73
CA VAL A 565 10.59 32.57 -9.22
C VAL A 565 11.71 31.70 -9.79
N ALA A 566 12.03 31.83 -11.06
CA ALA A 566 13.08 31.06 -11.74
C ALA A 566 14.29 31.96 -12.02
N LEU A 567 15.45 31.48 -11.63
CA LEU A 567 16.70 32.20 -11.77
C LEU A 567 17.78 31.29 -12.36
N ASN A 568 18.50 31.75 -13.39
CA ASN A 568 19.70 31.07 -13.87
C ASN A 568 20.92 31.66 -13.14
N CYS A 569 21.60 30.83 -12.35
CA CYS A 569 22.75 31.25 -11.53
C CYS A 569 23.94 31.71 -12.39
N ALA A 570 24.15 31.11 -13.56
CA ALA A 570 25.21 31.49 -14.45
C ALA A 570 25.00 32.86 -15.15
N ALA A 571 23.75 33.35 -15.16
CA ALA A 571 23.45 34.64 -15.79
C ALA A 571 23.66 35.87 -14.85
N VAL A 572 23.88 35.64 -13.56
CA VAL A 572 24.05 36.70 -12.55
C VAL A 572 25.53 36.98 -12.36
N PRO A 573 26.01 38.18 -12.69
CA PRO A 573 27.40 38.56 -12.45
C PRO A 573 27.75 38.59 -10.96
N ASP A 574 28.96 38.18 -10.58
CA ASP A 574 29.43 38.07 -9.19
C ASP A 574 29.18 39.32 -8.36
N HIS A 575 29.42 40.50 -8.92
CA HIS A 575 29.25 41.79 -8.24
C HIS A 575 27.81 42.22 -8.05
N LEU A 576 26.84 41.61 -8.75
CA LEU A 576 25.40 41.87 -8.60
C LEU A 576 24.71 40.77 -7.78
N PHE A 577 25.38 39.67 -7.48
CA PHE A 577 24.79 38.51 -6.84
C PHE A 577 24.02 38.87 -5.56
N GLU A 578 24.63 39.61 -4.63
CA GLU A 578 23.98 39.96 -3.37
C GLU A 578 22.75 40.86 -3.58
N SER A 579 22.88 41.84 -4.47
CA SER A 579 21.81 42.76 -4.79
C SER A 579 20.60 42.08 -5.46
N GLU A 580 20.84 41.10 -6.34
CA GLU A 580 19.77 40.37 -7.03
C GLU A 580 19.12 39.35 -6.12
N PHE A 581 19.91 38.57 -5.34
CA PHE A 581 19.38 37.52 -4.46
C PHE A 581 18.70 38.09 -3.21
N PHE A 582 19.32 39.05 -2.55
CA PHE A 582 18.88 39.53 -1.23
C PHE A 582 18.25 40.92 -1.26
N GLY A 583 18.38 41.67 -2.36
CA GLY A 583 17.90 43.03 -2.49
C GLY A 583 18.88 44.06 -1.94
N HIS A 584 18.60 45.35 -2.19
CA HIS A 584 19.41 46.43 -1.73
C HIS A 584 18.60 47.68 -1.33
N LYS A 585 19.16 48.49 -0.46
CA LYS A 585 18.68 49.83 -0.08
C LYS A 585 19.29 50.89 -0.99
N LYS A 586 18.52 51.94 -1.19
CA LYS A 586 18.95 53.13 -1.92
C LYS A 586 20.25 53.68 -1.32
N GLY A 587 21.23 53.94 -2.18
CA GLY A 587 22.52 54.56 -1.82
C GLY A 587 23.58 53.59 -1.27
N CYS A 588 23.38 52.30 -1.25
CA CYS A 588 24.36 51.35 -0.73
C CYS A 588 25.55 51.09 -1.66
N PHE A 589 25.42 51.40 -2.94
CA PHE A 589 26.53 51.40 -3.93
C PHE A 589 26.26 52.44 -5.04
N THR A 590 27.25 52.69 -5.83
CA THR A 590 27.16 53.62 -6.97
C THR A 590 26.19 53.07 -8.02
N GLY A 591 25.01 53.71 -8.17
CA GLY A 591 23.92 53.25 -9.03
C GLY A 591 22.68 52.73 -8.32
N ALA A 592 22.68 52.58 -6.99
CA ALA A 592 21.52 52.22 -6.20
C ALA A 592 20.55 53.38 -6.03
N LEU A 593 19.78 53.73 -7.08
CA LEU A 593 18.90 54.87 -7.14
C LEU A 593 17.62 54.74 -6.31
N MET A 594 17.13 53.47 -6.08
CA MET A 594 15.94 53.13 -5.31
C MET A 594 16.12 51.83 -4.57
N ASP A 595 15.24 51.55 -3.59
CA ASP A 595 15.18 50.29 -2.90
C ASP A 595 14.74 49.21 -3.89
N ARG A 596 15.36 48.04 -3.84
CA ARG A 596 14.98 46.84 -4.66
C ARG A 596 14.88 45.61 -3.79
N ILE A 597 13.78 44.87 -3.99
CA ILE A 597 13.59 43.54 -3.36
C ILE A 597 14.41 42.50 -4.12
N GLY A 598 14.91 41.49 -3.41
CA GLY A 598 15.66 40.38 -3.98
C GLY A 598 14.80 39.18 -4.30
N PHE A 599 15.35 38.21 -5.05
CA PHE A 599 14.64 36.99 -5.46
C PHE A 599 14.09 36.15 -4.29
N PHE A 600 14.78 36.14 -3.16
CA PHE A 600 14.26 35.43 -1.96
C PHE A 600 13.00 36.08 -1.38
N GLU A 601 12.93 37.40 -1.41
CA GLU A 601 11.74 38.13 -0.97
C GLU A 601 10.59 37.98 -1.98
N GLU A 602 10.89 38.02 -3.28
CA GLU A 602 9.92 37.82 -4.35
C GLU A 602 9.32 36.41 -4.30
N ALA A 603 10.14 35.39 -3.97
CA ALA A 603 9.73 34.00 -3.82
C ALA A 603 9.10 33.69 -2.46
N ASN A 604 8.93 34.65 -1.57
CA ASN A 604 8.45 34.40 -0.19
C ASN A 604 7.09 33.70 -0.17
N SER A 605 6.97 32.69 0.67
CA SER A 605 5.85 31.73 0.74
C SER A 605 5.67 30.85 -0.50
N GLY A 606 6.53 30.98 -1.53
CA GLY A 606 6.50 30.25 -2.80
C GLY A 606 7.69 29.32 -3.00
N THR A 607 8.16 29.26 -4.23
CA THR A 607 9.28 28.40 -4.66
C THR A 607 10.30 29.23 -5.44
N LEU A 608 11.57 29.08 -5.09
CA LEU A 608 12.70 29.63 -5.85
C LEU A 608 13.39 28.49 -6.59
N PHE A 609 13.41 28.60 -7.92
CA PHE A 609 14.11 27.67 -8.79
C PHE A 609 15.47 28.23 -9.18
N LEU A 610 16.53 27.51 -8.81
CA LEU A 610 17.93 27.85 -9.09
C LEU A 610 18.45 26.96 -10.22
N ASP A 611 18.46 27.47 -11.45
CA ASP A 611 19.02 26.74 -12.58
C ASP A 611 20.55 26.94 -12.64
N GLU A 612 21.27 25.89 -13.07
CA GLU A 612 22.72 25.80 -13.14
C GLU A 612 23.40 26.13 -11.79
N VAL A 613 22.89 25.55 -10.70
CA VAL A 613 23.41 25.76 -9.34
C VAL A 613 24.89 25.36 -9.18
N GLY A 614 25.37 24.46 -10.04
CA GLY A 614 26.79 24.06 -10.09
C GLY A 614 27.75 25.18 -10.54
N GLU A 615 27.26 26.28 -11.12
CA GLU A 615 28.08 27.42 -11.53
C GLU A 615 28.38 28.42 -10.41
N LEU A 616 27.73 28.26 -9.24
CA LEU A 616 27.94 29.14 -8.08
C LEU A 616 29.35 29.02 -7.53
N THR A 617 29.98 30.17 -7.28
CA THR A 617 31.30 30.25 -6.64
C THR A 617 31.23 29.85 -5.17
N PRO A 618 32.30 29.35 -4.54
CA PRO A 618 32.29 28.98 -3.13
C PRO A 618 31.80 30.07 -2.17
N LEU A 619 32.06 31.36 -2.51
CA LEU A 619 31.57 32.49 -1.72
C LEU A 619 30.06 32.66 -1.83
N GLN A 620 29.48 32.49 -3.01
CA GLN A 620 28.02 32.52 -3.23
C GLN A 620 27.33 31.37 -2.53
N GLN A 621 27.93 30.16 -2.56
CA GLN A 621 27.41 28.99 -1.84
C GLN A 621 27.31 29.25 -0.34
N VAL A 622 28.30 29.90 0.29
CA VAL A 622 28.26 30.27 1.73
C VAL A 622 27.09 31.21 2.04
N LYS A 623 26.86 32.20 1.18
CA LYS A 623 25.79 33.19 1.38
C LYS A 623 24.40 32.53 1.24
N LEU A 624 24.21 31.67 0.25
CA LEU A 624 22.98 30.91 0.08
C LEU A 624 22.76 29.94 1.23
N LEU A 625 23.79 29.23 1.69
CA LEU A 625 23.71 28.28 2.79
C LEU A 625 23.16 28.93 4.06
N ARG A 626 23.59 30.15 4.40
CA ARG A 626 23.05 30.91 5.56
C ARG A 626 21.55 31.09 5.44
N VAL A 627 21.03 31.55 4.30
CA VAL A 627 19.58 31.74 4.10
C VAL A 627 18.83 30.43 4.17
N LEU A 628 19.39 29.33 3.61
CA LEU A 628 18.79 27.99 3.66
C LEU A 628 18.74 27.40 5.08
N GLN A 629 19.64 27.84 5.97
CA GLN A 629 19.70 27.38 7.36
C GLN A 629 18.83 28.23 8.28
N GLU A 630 18.92 29.56 8.15
CA GLU A 630 18.32 30.51 9.08
C GLU A 630 16.91 30.96 8.66
N GLY A 631 16.54 30.80 7.38
CA GLY A 631 15.26 31.29 6.85
C GLY A 631 15.14 32.81 6.90
N LYS A 632 16.26 33.55 6.84
CA LYS A 632 16.30 35.00 6.92
C LYS A 632 17.26 35.56 5.91
N ILE A 633 16.95 36.73 5.39
CA ILE A 633 17.81 37.51 4.50
C ILE A 633 18.11 38.89 5.11
N ARG A 634 19.19 39.50 4.62
CA ARG A 634 19.54 40.88 4.91
C ARG A 634 19.83 41.60 3.60
N ARG A 635 19.13 42.71 3.31
CA ARG A 635 19.39 43.54 2.13
C ARG A 635 20.75 44.21 2.20
N VAL A 636 21.39 44.39 1.04
CA VAL A 636 22.65 45.11 0.96
C VAL A 636 22.42 46.57 1.46
N GLY A 637 23.25 47.01 2.41
CA GLY A 637 23.12 48.35 3.02
C GLY A 637 22.08 48.45 4.17
N GLU A 638 21.51 47.35 4.63
CA GLU A 638 20.57 47.29 5.74
C GLU A 638 21.05 46.31 6.85
N ASN A 639 20.78 46.66 8.14
CA ASN A 639 21.12 45.80 9.26
C ASN A 639 19.92 44.99 9.79
N VAL A 640 18.74 45.10 9.17
CA VAL A 640 17.53 44.38 9.56
C VAL A 640 17.45 43.03 8.87
N GLU A 641 17.11 41.97 9.62
CA GLU A 641 16.84 40.68 9.11
C GLU A 641 15.36 40.53 8.73
N HIS A 642 15.11 40.05 7.51
CA HIS A 642 13.76 39.80 7.01
C HIS A 642 13.55 38.29 6.96
N PRO A 643 12.53 37.71 7.67
CA PRO A 643 12.24 36.30 7.60
C PRO A 643 11.65 35.95 6.23
N VAL A 644 12.12 34.85 5.63
CA VAL A 644 11.64 34.34 4.34
C VAL A 644 11.34 32.85 4.44
N ASN A 645 10.20 32.45 3.89
CA ASN A 645 9.80 31.04 3.82
C ASN A 645 9.75 30.61 2.34
N VAL A 646 10.85 30.09 1.83
CA VAL A 646 11.00 29.77 0.41
C VAL A 646 11.37 28.30 0.26
N ARG A 647 10.62 27.57 -0.58
CA ARG A 647 11.01 26.24 -1.03
C ARG A 647 12.04 26.35 -2.13
N ILE A 648 13.14 25.58 -2.05
CA ILE A 648 14.21 25.57 -3.05
C ILE A 648 14.08 24.35 -3.96
N ILE A 649 14.14 24.59 -5.27
CA ILE A 649 14.37 23.59 -6.29
C ILE A 649 15.62 24.02 -7.07
N SER A 650 16.62 23.15 -7.13
CA SER A 650 17.89 23.42 -7.81
C SER A 650 18.04 22.53 -9.02
N ALA A 651 18.66 23.04 -10.10
CA ALA A 651 18.97 22.25 -11.28
C ALA A 651 20.43 22.43 -11.73
N THR A 652 21.00 21.39 -12.34
CA THR A 652 22.35 21.46 -12.94
C THR A 652 22.53 20.39 -14.03
N ASN A 653 23.39 20.69 -15.01
CA ASN A 653 23.87 19.73 -16.00
C ASN A 653 25.23 19.12 -15.62
N GLN A 654 25.85 19.60 -14.52
CA GLN A 654 27.20 19.22 -14.12
C GLN A 654 27.17 18.02 -13.14
N ASN A 655 28.25 17.25 -13.14
CA ASN A 655 28.49 16.23 -12.13
C ASN A 655 28.97 16.90 -10.83
N LEU A 656 28.05 17.04 -9.86
CA LEU A 656 28.35 17.69 -8.58
C LEU A 656 29.29 16.86 -7.70
N GLU A 657 29.30 15.53 -7.84
CA GLU A 657 30.22 14.65 -7.08
C GLU A 657 31.67 14.89 -7.51
N GLU A 658 31.92 15.12 -8.81
CA GLU A 658 33.23 15.46 -9.31
C GLU A 658 33.68 16.86 -8.80
N LYS A 659 32.75 17.81 -8.69
CA LYS A 659 33.02 19.15 -8.12
C LYS A 659 33.28 19.10 -6.62
N LEU A 660 32.64 18.22 -5.87
CA LEU A 660 32.96 17.95 -4.47
C LEU A 660 34.42 17.47 -4.32
N GLY A 661 34.81 16.48 -5.13
CA GLY A 661 36.21 15.98 -5.12
C GLY A 661 37.26 17.02 -5.46
N LYS A 662 36.93 18.07 -6.22
CA LYS A 662 37.79 19.20 -6.59
C LYS A 662 37.70 20.39 -5.63
N ALA A 663 36.95 20.30 -4.54
CA ALA A 663 36.67 21.38 -3.59
C ALA A 663 36.02 22.66 -4.24
N ALA A 664 35.46 22.51 -5.43
CA ALA A 664 34.71 23.59 -6.11
C ALA A 664 33.28 23.71 -5.62
N LEU A 665 32.76 22.65 -5.00
CA LEU A 665 31.44 22.60 -4.31
C LEU A 665 31.67 22.25 -2.84
N ARG A 666 31.04 22.99 -1.95
CA ARG A 666 31.09 22.72 -0.51
C ARG A 666 30.14 21.56 -0.15
N GLU A 667 30.59 20.67 0.69
CA GLU A 667 29.79 19.51 1.16
C GLU A 667 28.53 19.94 1.91
N ASP A 668 28.65 20.94 2.80
CA ASP A 668 27.54 21.46 3.60
C ASP A 668 26.42 22.06 2.71
N PHE A 669 26.79 22.77 1.66
CA PHE A 669 25.85 23.30 0.68
C PHE A 669 25.20 22.19 -0.15
N TYR A 670 26.00 21.21 -0.62
CA TYR A 670 25.49 20.08 -1.39
C TYR A 670 24.44 19.28 -0.62
N TYR A 671 24.70 18.88 0.61
CA TYR A 671 23.72 18.14 1.42
C TYR A 671 22.47 18.97 1.74
N ARG A 672 22.57 20.28 1.77
CA ARG A 672 21.43 21.14 2.03
C ARG A 672 20.50 21.29 0.84
N ILE A 673 21.00 21.26 -0.40
CA ILE A 673 20.19 21.34 -1.62
C ILE A 673 19.75 19.98 -2.16
N ASN A 674 20.43 18.90 -1.78
CA ASN A 674 20.22 17.53 -2.26
C ASN A 674 19.47 16.67 -1.21
N ALA A 675 18.34 17.16 -0.71
CA ALA A 675 17.48 16.37 0.17
C ALA A 675 16.64 15.34 -0.62
N GLU A 676 16.22 15.70 -1.83
CA GLU A 676 15.56 14.81 -2.78
C GLU A 676 16.26 14.96 -4.15
N HIS A 677 16.64 13.85 -4.78
CA HIS A 677 17.36 13.85 -6.05
C HIS A 677 16.51 13.30 -7.19
N ILE A 678 16.39 14.07 -8.27
CA ILE A 678 15.64 13.69 -9.48
C ILE A 678 16.57 13.80 -10.69
N HIS A 679 16.75 12.71 -11.43
CA HIS A 679 17.55 12.69 -12.65
C HIS A 679 16.66 12.70 -13.90
N VAL A 680 16.86 13.69 -14.79
CA VAL A 680 16.12 13.80 -16.06
C VAL A 680 16.91 13.08 -17.15
N PRO A 681 16.39 11.97 -17.73
CA PRO A 681 17.11 11.19 -18.73
C PRO A 681 17.30 11.97 -20.03
N ALA A 682 18.40 11.67 -20.74
CA ALA A 682 18.66 12.24 -22.05
C ALA A 682 17.63 11.73 -23.08
N LEU A 683 17.39 12.49 -24.16
CA LEU A 683 16.37 12.15 -25.16
C LEU A 683 16.65 10.80 -25.87
N ARG A 684 17.92 10.43 -26.04
CA ARG A 684 18.34 9.13 -26.58
C ARG A 684 17.95 7.93 -25.69
N GLU A 685 17.71 8.15 -24.40
CA GLU A 685 17.29 7.11 -23.43
C GLU A 685 15.77 6.97 -23.35
N ARG A 686 15.04 7.90 -24.04
CA ARG A 686 13.59 7.97 -24.07
C ARG A 686 13.05 8.22 -25.49
N GLN A 687 13.53 7.44 -26.45
CA GLN A 687 13.17 7.59 -27.87
C GLN A 687 11.66 7.54 -28.13
N GLU A 688 10.90 6.89 -27.26
CA GLU A 688 9.43 6.79 -27.34
C GLU A 688 8.73 8.15 -27.17
N ASP A 689 9.37 9.11 -26.51
CA ASP A 689 8.83 10.46 -26.31
C ASP A 689 9.06 11.37 -27.52
N ILE A 690 9.88 10.97 -28.51
CA ILE A 690 10.21 11.79 -29.68
C ILE A 690 8.95 12.12 -30.49
N ILE A 691 8.08 11.14 -30.75
CA ILE A 691 6.88 11.35 -31.56
C ILE A 691 5.88 12.29 -30.86
N PRO A 692 5.55 12.09 -29.58
CA PRO A 692 4.75 13.04 -28.80
C PRO A 692 5.33 14.44 -28.76
N LEU A 693 6.67 14.56 -28.63
CA LEU A 693 7.37 15.84 -28.63
C LEU A 693 7.27 16.54 -30.00
N ILE A 694 7.35 15.78 -31.12
CA ILE A 694 7.10 16.31 -32.46
C ILE A 694 5.69 16.85 -32.58
N GLY A 695 4.68 16.07 -32.16
CA GLY A 695 3.29 16.48 -32.12
C GLY A 695 3.08 17.76 -31.29
N PHE A 696 3.68 17.84 -30.11
CA PHE A 696 3.64 19.01 -29.25
C PHE A 696 4.24 20.25 -29.93
N CYS A 697 5.49 20.16 -30.38
CA CYS A 697 6.21 21.28 -30.98
C CYS A 697 5.48 21.86 -32.21
N LEU A 698 4.97 20.99 -33.06
CA LEU A 698 4.44 21.41 -34.36
C LEU A 698 2.95 21.77 -34.32
N CYS A 699 2.17 21.22 -33.37
CA CYS A 699 0.71 21.44 -33.28
C CYS A 699 0.33 22.45 -32.21
N ALA A 700 1.03 22.54 -31.07
CA ALA A 700 0.63 23.41 -29.96
C ALA A 700 0.81 24.91 -30.26
N ASN A 701 1.79 25.28 -31.08
CA ASN A 701 2.12 26.65 -31.44
C ASN A 701 1.45 27.15 -32.75
N GLY A 702 0.48 26.40 -33.30
CA GLY A 702 -0.20 26.74 -34.54
C GLY A 702 -1.41 27.64 -34.33
N ASN A 703 -1.38 28.92 -34.77
CA ASN A 703 -2.52 29.85 -34.72
C ASN A 703 -3.75 29.41 -35.55
N ASN A 704 -3.73 28.30 -36.25
CA ASN A 704 -4.77 27.85 -37.19
C ASN A 704 -5.53 26.59 -36.79
N GLY A 705 -5.53 26.16 -35.53
CA GLY A 705 -6.32 24.99 -35.09
C GLY A 705 -5.92 23.64 -35.73
N GLN A 706 -4.81 23.57 -36.47
CA GLN A 706 -4.30 22.32 -37.05
C GLN A 706 -3.71 21.42 -35.96
N ARG A 707 -4.45 20.39 -35.60
CA ARG A 707 -4.04 19.35 -34.64
C ARG A 707 -3.27 18.18 -35.28
N VAL A 708 -2.91 18.28 -36.56
CA VAL A 708 -2.29 17.17 -37.32
C VAL A 708 -1.13 17.70 -38.17
N VAL A 709 0.03 17.09 -38.00
CA VAL A 709 1.22 17.32 -38.83
C VAL A 709 1.41 16.17 -39.80
N ARG A 710 1.80 16.50 -41.04
CA ARG A 710 2.17 15.52 -42.07
C ARG A 710 3.68 15.47 -42.19
N MET A 711 4.27 14.29 -42.10
CA MET A 711 5.71 14.08 -42.20
C MET A 711 6.00 12.84 -43.03
N GLU A 712 7.04 12.89 -43.84
CA GLU A 712 7.54 11.72 -44.56
C GLU A 712 8.09 10.68 -43.59
N LEU A 713 7.80 9.39 -43.83
CA LEU A 713 8.21 8.29 -42.94
C LEU A 713 9.74 8.23 -42.79
N SER A 714 10.49 8.51 -43.87
CA SER A 714 11.93 8.61 -43.86
C SER A 714 12.47 9.72 -42.95
N ALA A 715 11.80 10.89 -42.95
CA ALA A 715 12.11 11.99 -42.06
C ALA A 715 11.87 11.62 -40.58
N LEU A 716 10.72 10.98 -40.30
CA LEU A 716 10.37 10.53 -38.94
C LEU A 716 11.40 9.51 -38.42
N LYS A 717 11.73 8.48 -39.22
CA LYS A 717 12.73 7.49 -38.82
C LYS A 717 14.11 8.11 -38.56
N CYS A 718 14.50 9.07 -39.40
CA CYS A 718 15.73 9.82 -39.22
C CYS A 718 15.76 10.58 -37.88
N LEU A 719 14.65 11.26 -37.51
CA LEU A 719 14.53 11.95 -36.22
C LEU A 719 14.53 11.00 -35.02
N GLN A 720 14.00 9.77 -35.15
CA GLN A 720 14.01 8.77 -34.10
C GLN A 720 15.38 8.13 -33.87
N GLN A 721 16.19 8.00 -34.92
CA GLN A 721 17.52 7.36 -34.86
C GLN A 721 18.62 8.30 -34.41
N TYR A 722 18.45 9.62 -34.57
CA TYR A 722 19.45 10.61 -34.17
C TYR A 722 19.61 10.69 -32.65
N PRO A 723 20.85 10.76 -32.11
CA PRO A 723 21.11 10.69 -30.67
C PRO A 723 20.78 11.96 -29.89
N TRP A 724 20.45 13.06 -30.55
CA TRP A 724 20.02 14.33 -29.94
C TRP A 724 20.96 14.86 -28.84
N PRO A 725 22.21 15.22 -29.12
CA PRO A 725 23.15 15.75 -28.12
C PRO A 725 22.64 17.03 -27.44
N GLY A 726 21.82 17.83 -28.11
CA GLY A 726 21.14 19.01 -27.55
C GLY A 726 19.72 18.72 -27.01
N ASN A 727 19.36 17.44 -26.91
CA ASN A 727 18.10 16.96 -26.36
C ASN A 727 16.85 17.64 -26.99
N ILE A 728 15.85 17.99 -26.20
CA ILE A 728 14.58 18.59 -26.65
C ILE A 728 14.80 19.96 -27.28
N ARG A 729 15.78 20.75 -26.78
CA ARG A 729 16.06 22.08 -27.32
C ARG A 729 16.53 21.98 -28.76
N GLU A 730 17.39 21.03 -29.07
CA GLU A 730 17.86 20.78 -30.46
C GLU A 730 16.73 20.22 -31.32
N LEU A 731 15.97 19.25 -30.84
CA LEU A 731 14.82 18.70 -31.55
C LEU A 731 13.82 19.77 -31.97
N PHE A 732 13.43 20.66 -31.06
CA PHE A 732 12.47 21.73 -31.33
C PHE A 732 13.01 22.73 -32.33
N ALA A 733 14.27 23.15 -32.22
CA ALA A 733 14.89 24.05 -33.18
C ALA A 733 14.92 23.47 -34.62
N VAL A 734 15.19 22.17 -34.75
CA VAL A 734 15.17 21.47 -36.06
C VAL A 734 13.74 21.40 -36.62
N LEU A 735 12.75 21.07 -35.76
CA LEU A 735 11.35 20.95 -36.18
C LEU A 735 10.76 22.30 -36.59
N GLU A 736 11.02 23.39 -35.87
CA GLU A 736 10.55 24.74 -36.21
C GLU A 736 11.13 25.17 -37.55
N ARG A 737 12.42 24.93 -37.77
CA ARG A 737 13.08 25.23 -39.07
C ARG A 737 12.42 24.41 -40.21
N ALA A 738 12.20 23.09 -40.00
CA ALA A 738 11.59 22.24 -41.01
C ALA A 738 10.12 22.65 -41.28
N LYS A 739 9.38 23.11 -40.27
CA LYS A 739 8.01 23.65 -40.39
C LYS A 739 8.01 24.92 -41.26
N HIS A 740 8.94 25.83 -41.03
CA HIS A 740 9.05 27.04 -41.86
C HIS A 740 9.39 26.74 -43.32
N ILE A 741 10.30 25.79 -43.59
CA ILE A 741 10.65 25.37 -44.95
C ILE A 741 9.47 24.67 -45.64
N SER A 742 8.68 23.86 -44.93
CA SER A 742 7.53 23.11 -45.47
C SER A 742 6.34 23.99 -45.81
N ASN A 743 6.28 25.22 -45.29
CA ASN A 743 5.19 26.18 -45.50
C ASN A 743 3.80 25.57 -45.15
N GLY A 744 3.75 24.66 -44.17
CA GLY A 744 2.51 23.97 -43.73
C GLY A 744 2.16 22.69 -44.50
N ASP A 745 2.99 22.31 -45.46
CA ASP A 745 2.88 21.05 -46.22
C ASP A 745 3.61 19.87 -45.52
N VAL A 746 3.93 18.80 -46.20
CA VAL A 746 4.60 17.62 -45.68
C VAL A 746 6.08 17.93 -45.38
N ILE A 747 6.49 17.68 -44.13
CA ILE A 747 7.93 17.75 -43.75
C ILE A 747 8.63 16.54 -44.38
N THR A 748 9.58 16.79 -45.28
CA THR A 748 10.35 15.75 -45.99
C THR A 748 11.76 15.58 -45.43
N LEU A 749 12.38 14.44 -45.68
CA LEU A 749 13.77 14.17 -45.26
C LEU A 749 14.76 15.25 -45.77
N GLY A 750 14.53 15.79 -46.99
CA GLY A 750 15.35 16.85 -47.56
C GLY A 750 15.39 18.17 -46.77
N MET A 751 14.37 18.42 -45.95
CA MET A 751 14.24 19.64 -45.11
C MET A 751 15.00 19.55 -43.81
N LEU A 752 15.46 18.34 -43.41
CA LEU A 752 16.25 18.14 -42.20
C LEU A 752 17.72 18.55 -42.43
N PRO A 753 18.45 19.03 -41.42
CA PRO A 753 19.87 19.34 -41.50
C PRO A 753 20.73 18.14 -41.92
N GLU A 754 21.80 18.37 -42.68
CA GLU A 754 22.72 17.31 -43.16
C GLU A 754 23.30 16.48 -42.00
N ARG A 755 23.65 17.09 -40.89
CA ARG A 755 24.19 16.40 -39.72
C ARG A 755 23.24 15.32 -39.15
N ILE A 756 21.92 15.52 -39.26
CA ILE A 756 20.91 14.56 -38.80
C ILE A 756 20.75 13.44 -39.84
N LYS A 757 20.90 13.77 -41.10
CA LYS A 757 20.83 12.82 -42.23
C LYS A 757 22.06 11.92 -42.33
N ALA A 758 23.22 12.40 -41.90
CA ALA A 758 24.49 11.66 -42.01
C ALA A 758 24.47 10.34 -41.21
N ASP A 759 23.78 10.32 -40.05
CA ASP A 759 23.61 9.13 -39.18
C ASP A 759 22.41 8.24 -39.60
N TYR A 760 21.64 8.68 -40.60
CA TYR A 760 20.48 7.93 -41.09
C TYR A 760 20.87 6.93 -42.16
N CYS A 761 20.85 5.65 -41.81
CA CYS A 761 20.98 4.57 -42.78
C CYS A 761 19.59 4.15 -43.26
N PRO A 762 19.12 4.47 -44.48
CA PRO A 762 17.80 4.10 -44.95
C PRO A 762 17.74 2.58 -45.09
N THR A 763 17.06 1.88 -44.24
CA THR A 763 16.82 0.42 -44.31
C THR A 763 16.11 0.02 -45.63
N GLU A 764 15.60 0.97 -46.40
CA GLU A 764 14.94 0.76 -47.70
C GLU A 764 15.87 0.84 -48.91
N ALA A 765 17.06 1.49 -48.80
CA ALA A 765 18.04 1.45 -49.89
C ALA A 765 18.66 0.06 -50.10
N LEU A 766 18.55 -0.82 -49.13
CA LEU A 766 18.90 -2.23 -49.20
C LEU A 766 17.83 -3.09 -49.90
N ALA A 767 16.61 -2.60 -50.10
CA ALA A 767 15.53 -3.36 -50.75
C ALA A 767 15.46 -3.14 -52.24
N THR A 768 15.97 -1.99 -52.76
CA THR A 768 15.92 -1.65 -54.21
C THR A 768 17.21 -1.95 -54.98
N GLN A 769 18.33 -2.19 -54.29
CA GLN A 769 19.58 -2.60 -54.97
C GLN A 769 19.83 -4.13 -55.03
N ARG A 770 18.82 -4.94 -54.64
CA ARG A 770 18.98 -6.41 -54.49
C ARG A 770 18.28 -7.25 -55.54
N SER A 771 18.40 -6.91 -56.76
CA SER A 771 18.21 -7.88 -57.89
C SER A 771 19.47 -8.70 -58.24
N GLY A 772 20.53 -8.66 -57.40
CA GLY A 772 21.80 -9.28 -57.70
C GLY A 772 22.56 -10.01 -56.59
N GLU A 773 21.92 -10.28 -55.42
CA GLU A 773 22.61 -10.93 -54.29
C GLU A 773 22.52 -12.45 -54.28
N ALA A 774 23.61 -13.08 -53.85
CA ALA A 774 23.84 -14.53 -53.80
C ALA A 774 22.91 -15.26 -52.86
N PRO A 775 22.58 -16.53 -53.08
CA PRO A 775 21.54 -17.31 -52.34
C PRO A 775 21.76 -17.52 -50.83
N SER A 776 22.94 -17.20 -50.31
CA SER A 776 23.30 -17.48 -48.93
C SER A 776 22.68 -16.52 -47.88
N ASP A 777 22.47 -15.26 -48.22
CA ASP A 777 22.02 -14.23 -47.24
C ASP A 777 20.49 -14.23 -47.00
N ALA A 778 19.72 -14.55 -48.08
CA ALA A 778 18.27 -14.71 -47.98
C ALA A 778 17.87 -15.90 -47.08
N THR A 779 18.68 -16.96 -47.16
CA THR A 779 18.47 -18.20 -46.38
C THR A 779 18.74 -17.97 -44.91
N GLN A 780 19.74 -17.16 -44.57
CA GLN A 780 20.10 -16.83 -43.19
C GLN A 780 19.09 -15.90 -42.54
N ARG A 781 18.51 -14.97 -43.30
CA ARG A 781 17.39 -14.10 -42.86
C ARG A 781 16.11 -14.84 -42.60
N LEU A 782 15.73 -15.75 -43.50
CA LEU A 782 14.56 -16.61 -43.31
C LEU A 782 14.71 -17.52 -42.10
N ARG A 783 15.91 -18.03 -41.84
CA ARG A 783 16.24 -18.85 -40.68
C ARG A 783 16.16 -18.02 -39.38
N GLY A 784 16.75 -16.83 -39.34
CA GLY A 784 16.67 -15.93 -38.17
C GLY A 784 15.23 -15.49 -37.85
N ALA A 785 14.43 -15.17 -38.86
CA ALA A 785 13.02 -14.83 -38.68
C ALA A 785 12.17 -16.01 -38.15
N LEU A 786 12.48 -17.24 -38.60
CA LEU A 786 11.84 -18.45 -38.09
C LEU A 786 12.22 -18.76 -36.65
N ASP A 787 13.47 -18.58 -36.27
CA ASP A 787 13.96 -18.79 -34.89
C ASP A 787 13.36 -17.77 -33.95
N LEU A 788 13.29 -16.51 -34.35
CA LEU A 788 12.64 -15.40 -33.57
C LEU A 788 11.14 -15.62 -33.37
N CYS A 789 10.47 -16.26 -34.34
CA CYS A 789 9.02 -16.58 -34.25
C CYS A 789 8.75 -18.00 -33.75
N GLY A 790 9.75 -18.68 -33.17
CA GLY A 790 9.59 -20.05 -32.65
C GLY A 790 9.09 -21.09 -33.65
N GLY A 791 9.43 -20.92 -34.92
CA GLY A 791 8.99 -21.82 -36.01
C GLY A 791 7.55 -21.58 -36.50
N ASN A 792 6.82 -20.58 -35.97
CA ASN A 792 5.44 -20.30 -36.37
C ASN A 792 5.39 -19.57 -37.71
N LYS A 793 5.04 -20.33 -38.79
CA LYS A 793 5.01 -19.83 -40.17
C LYS A 793 4.08 -18.64 -40.39
N SER A 794 2.99 -18.52 -39.64
CA SER A 794 2.06 -17.38 -39.74
C SER A 794 2.59 -16.14 -39.05
N ALA A 795 3.30 -16.29 -37.94
CA ALA A 795 3.98 -15.19 -37.24
C ALA A 795 5.20 -14.72 -38.04
N THR A 796 5.96 -15.65 -38.63
CA THR A 796 7.12 -15.34 -39.50
C THR A 796 6.72 -14.58 -40.76
N ALA A 797 5.63 -14.99 -41.44
CA ALA A 797 5.11 -14.24 -42.60
C ALA A 797 4.71 -12.82 -42.27
N ARG A 798 4.04 -12.62 -41.12
CA ARG A 798 3.70 -11.28 -40.60
C ARG A 798 4.93 -10.45 -40.20
N TRP A 799 5.90 -11.09 -39.58
CA TRP A 799 7.14 -10.43 -39.17
C TRP A 799 7.97 -9.97 -40.38
N LEU A 800 8.03 -10.79 -41.46
CA LEU A 800 8.69 -10.48 -42.72
C LEU A 800 7.87 -9.54 -43.63
N GLY A 801 6.62 -9.21 -43.29
CA GLY A 801 5.77 -8.38 -44.15
C GLY A 801 5.34 -9.01 -45.47
N ILE A 802 5.39 -10.37 -45.59
CA ILE A 802 5.06 -11.10 -46.81
C ILE A 802 3.84 -11.99 -46.64
N SER A 803 3.21 -12.34 -47.74
CA SER A 803 2.08 -13.28 -47.70
C SER A 803 2.54 -14.68 -47.25
N ARG A 804 1.67 -15.45 -46.59
CA ARG A 804 1.97 -16.81 -46.16
C ARG A 804 2.34 -17.71 -47.34
N GLY A 805 1.74 -17.46 -48.53
CA GLY A 805 2.07 -18.16 -49.76
C GLY A 805 3.46 -17.84 -50.30
N THR A 806 3.87 -16.57 -50.19
CA THR A 806 5.23 -16.11 -50.54
C THR A 806 6.27 -16.69 -49.62
N LEU A 807 6.03 -16.68 -48.28
CA LEU A 807 6.91 -17.33 -47.30
C LEU A 807 7.10 -18.82 -47.62
N TYR A 808 6.04 -19.53 -47.94
CA TYR A 808 6.11 -20.96 -48.28
C TYR A 808 6.96 -21.22 -49.52
N LYS A 809 6.84 -20.39 -50.57
CA LYS A 809 7.68 -20.48 -51.80
C LYS A 809 9.16 -20.23 -51.46
N GLU A 810 9.45 -19.23 -50.62
CA GLU A 810 10.82 -18.91 -50.22
C GLU A 810 11.44 -19.98 -49.31
N LEU A 811 10.69 -20.54 -48.36
CA LEU A 811 11.12 -21.67 -47.53
C LEU A 811 11.39 -22.95 -48.34
N LYS A 812 10.62 -23.19 -49.41
CA LYS A 812 10.84 -24.29 -50.32
C LYS A 812 12.10 -24.09 -51.18
N ARG A 813 12.32 -22.85 -51.63
CA ARG A 813 13.46 -22.44 -52.44
C ARG A 813 14.79 -22.47 -51.67
N SER A 814 14.73 -22.10 -50.38
CA SER A 814 15.90 -22.10 -49.49
C SER A 814 16.20 -23.42 -48.79
N GLY A 815 15.41 -24.48 -49.05
CA GLY A 815 15.57 -25.82 -48.45
C GLY A 815 15.20 -25.88 -46.92
N LEU A 816 14.76 -24.80 -46.31
CA LEU A 816 14.45 -24.73 -44.89
C LEU A 816 13.15 -25.42 -44.48
N LEU A 817 12.34 -25.85 -45.45
CA LEU A 817 11.08 -26.55 -45.20
C LEU A 817 11.28 -27.91 -44.53
N LYS A 818 12.37 -28.63 -44.86
CA LYS A 818 12.76 -29.88 -44.23
C LYS A 818 13.16 -29.68 -42.79
N PHE A 819 13.94 -28.67 -42.51
CA PHE A 819 14.41 -28.33 -41.16
C PHE A 819 13.29 -28.03 -40.17
N ILE A 820 12.20 -27.39 -40.63
CA ILE A 820 11.02 -27.09 -39.79
C ILE A 820 10.21 -28.35 -39.53
N ASN A 821 10.08 -29.23 -40.45
CA ASN A 821 9.33 -30.47 -40.29
C ASN A 821 10.05 -31.46 -39.35
N ASP A 822 11.39 -31.51 -39.40
CA ASP A 822 12.20 -32.32 -38.49
C ASP A 822 12.16 -31.80 -37.03
N ARG A 823 12.13 -30.49 -36.85
CA ARG A 823 11.99 -29.86 -35.52
C ARG A 823 10.57 -30.00 -34.93
N SER A 824 9.54 -30.01 -35.76
CA SER A 824 8.17 -30.30 -35.37
C SER A 824 7.93 -31.80 -35.06
N ALA A 825 8.72 -32.67 -35.62
CA ALA A 825 8.72 -34.09 -35.31
C ALA A 825 9.46 -34.38 -33.99
N SER A 826 10.57 -33.70 -33.71
CA SER A 826 11.33 -33.84 -32.46
C SER A 826 10.59 -33.29 -31.25
N LEU A 827 9.76 -32.27 -31.42
CA LEU A 827 8.91 -31.70 -30.34
C LEU A 827 7.65 -32.57 -30.06
N LYS A 828 7.28 -33.46 -30.99
CA LYS A 828 6.21 -34.47 -30.81
C LYS A 828 6.72 -35.80 -30.28
N ALA A 829 8.04 -36.02 -30.21
CA ALA A 829 8.70 -37.25 -29.80
C ALA A 829 9.30 -37.19 -28.36
N SER A 830 8.86 -36.31 -27.51
CA SER A 830 9.14 -36.39 -26.08
C SER A 830 8.16 -37.37 -25.44
N PRO A 831 8.64 -38.48 -24.82
CA PRO A 831 7.78 -39.52 -24.31
C PRO A 831 6.97 -38.98 -23.09
N SER A 832 5.65 -39.21 -23.20
CA SER A 832 4.76 -39.21 -22.05
C SER A 832 5.21 -40.31 -21.09
N ILE A 833 5.72 -39.96 -19.93
CA ILE A 833 5.88 -40.88 -18.81
C ILE A 833 4.49 -41.17 -18.26
N ALA A 834 3.86 -42.20 -18.81
CA ALA A 834 2.84 -42.95 -18.12
C ALA A 834 3.57 -44.14 -17.44
N GLY A 835 3.65 -44.09 -16.14
CA GLY A 835 4.12 -45.13 -15.26
C GLY A 835 3.10 -45.35 -14.17
N SER A 836 2.19 -46.27 -14.41
CA SER A 836 1.49 -47.01 -13.37
C SER A 836 2.50 -47.75 -12.50
N ASP A 837 2.33 -47.73 -11.19
CA ASP A 837 2.13 -48.87 -10.30
C ASP A 837 2.40 -48.49 -8.85
N GLY A 838 1.38 -48.66 -8.06
CA GLY A 838 1.29 -49.40 -6.86
C GLY A 838 2.38 -49.18 -5.77
N ILE A 839 1.98 -48.58 -4.67
CA ILE A 839 2.27 -49.17 -3.34
C ILE A 839 1.24 -48.53 -2.35
N SER A 840 0.52 -49.48 -1.74
CA SER A 840 -0.36 -49.28 -0.59
C SER A 840 0.38 -48.92 0.70
N SER A 841 -0.33 -48.29 1.61
CA SER A 841 -0.15 -48.27 3.06
C SER A 841 1.18 -47.72 3.63
N VAL A 842 1.17 -46.52 4.21
CA VAL A 842 1.19 -46.26 5.66
C VAL A 842 0.66 -44.85 5.87
#